data_28e48a3da60f4e8c6d6ba7ee24f12eea
#
_entry.id   28e48a3da60f4e8c6d6ba7ee24f12eea
#
_cell.length_a   1.000
_cell.length_b   1.000
_cell.length_c   1.000
_cell.angle_alpha   90.00
_cell.angle_beta   90.00
_cell.angle_gamma   90.00
#
_symmetry.space_group_name_H-M   'P 1'
#
loop_
_entity.id
_entity.type
_entity.pdbx_description
1 polymer ?
#
loop_
_entity_poly.entity_id
_entity_poly.type
_entity_poly.pdbx_seq_one_letter_code
_entity_poly.pdbx_strand_id
1 'polypeptide(L)'
;MRQWLGMLPPVVFPMVLAAQQRTDTVTLAPVVVTATRLPTRADALPTSVTVISGARLRAEGIRTVAEALRIVPGAAVVTTGPWGGQASLFLRGGESDYVRVLIDGVPQNAPGGSYDFANLTTDNVERIEVVRGPTSVLYGSDAVTGVVQIFTRDGRGAPRAAVAFGGGTYATNAVEVTASGGDDRAGYAIGLSRFASDGIYRFNNDYRNEVLSGHLRLKPDARTDAAMSVRYGDARYHFPTDGSGDPVSNNQHQVDRGPSVGLELGHVFSDDVEGRVTGTWHRDNAQYAIAPNGPSDTTTFPFSSSDWVTRAGLDGRANLRLSGGNVVTVGGAFEHETMQGTTLDGSRSRDDGAAYLQLVTNLERPFSMTLGARLDDNQRFGTYATYRAGLSVRVHGGTRAIASIGTGFKEPNFFENYATGFVRGNPDLQPEHSFTWEAGLEHHIPGTAVTVRATYFNQRFRDLIDYNGSDSVTYNYLNVPGADARGLEIASEAALGGAVHITAAYTFLDTRVTRGGADTGSTALFLTGQPLLRRPWHSATLALSYRLGRRGSMTVTALYTGRRPDVDYRTLRRDTLPSYTRVDLAGQLDLRQPQAGAPGLAVVGKVENLFDAPYQEVTNFPARRRNLFLGGELRFGTP
;
A
#
# COMPACT_ATOMS: atom_id res chain seq x y z
N MET A 1 27.86 28.75 -26.25
CA MET A 1 27.55 28.22 -27.60
C MET A 1 26.21 27.54 -27.52
N ARG A 2 25.35 27.81 -28.46
CA ARG A 2 23.87 27.72 -28.45
C ARG A 2 23.34 26.32 -28.09
N GLN A 3 22.51 26.28 -27.03
CA GLN A 3 21.63 25.14 -26.70
C GLN A 3 20.34 25.26 -27.49
N TRP A 4 19.96 24.19 -28.17
CA TRP A 4 18.67 24.04 -28.85
C TRP A 4 17.62 23.55 -27.84
N LEU A 5 16.67 24.43 -27.47
CA LEU A 5 15.41 24.03 -26.87
C LEU A 5 14.49 23.51 -27.98
N GLY A 6 14.23 22.21 -28.00
CA GLY A 6 13.19 21.61 -28.81
C GLY A 6 11.80 21.87 -28.18
N MET A 7 11.06 22.84 -28.70
CA MET A 7 9.65 23.06 -28.40
C MET A 7 8.82 21.95 -29.04
N LEU A 8 8.06 21.19 -28.25
CA LEU A 8 6.95 20.36 -28.72
C LEU A 8 5.79 21.29 -29.12
N PRO A 9 5.14 21.08 -30.29
CA PRO A 9 3.98 21.87 -30.67
C PRO A 9 2.77 21.52 -29.81
N PRO A 10 1.90 22.48 -29.46
CA PRO A 10 0.65 22.22 -28.75
C PRO A 10 -0.32 21.47 -29.68
N VAL A 11 -0.72 20.27 -29.27
CA VAL A 11 -1.81 19.54 -29.93
C VAL A 11 -3.13 20.21 -29.52
N VAL A 12 -3.64 21.04 -30.41
CA VAL A 12 -4.97 21.63 -30.30
C VAL A 12 -5.99 20.61 -30.80
N PHE A 13 -6.75 20.01 -29.91
CA PHE A 13 -7.96 19.27 -30.25
C PHE A 13 -9.11 20.23 -30.51
N PRO A 14 -9.81 20.18 -31.66
CA PRO A 14 -11.02 20.96 -31.84
C PRO A 14 -12.13 20.41 -30.94
N MET A 15 -12.62 21.21 -30.02
CA MET A 15 -13.87 20.96 -29.30
C MET A 15 -15.05 21.09 -30.28
N VAL A 16 -15.65 19.97 -30.64
CA VAL A 16 -16.97 19.97 -31.27
C VAL A 16 -18.01 20.15 -30.15
N LEU A 17 -18.59 21.33 -30.07
CA LEU A 17 -19.79 21.56 -29.26
C LEU A 17 -20.97 20.85 -29.95
N ALA A 18 -21.43 19.74 -29.42
CA ALA A 18 -22.69 19.13 -29.74
C ALA A 18 -23.71 19.36 -28.63
N ALA A 19 -24.89 19.72 -29.01
CA ALA A 19 -26.01 20.24 -28.25
C ALA A 19 -26.49 19.37 -27.08
N GLN A 20 -27.02 20.06 -26.08
CA GLN A 20 -27.70 19.62 -24.87
C GLN A 20 -28.73 18.49 -25.10
N GLN A 21 -28.44 17.31 -24.57
CA GLN A 21 -29.45 16.42 -24.02
C GLN A 21 -29.26 16.41 -22.50
N ARG A 22 -30.34 16.60 -21.75
CA ARG A 22 -30.37 16.42 -20.30
C ARG A 22 -29.85 15.01 -20.00
N THR A 23 -28.60 14.92 -19.64
CA THR A 23 -28.00 13.71 -19.11
C THR A 23 -28.30 13.71 -17.62
N ASP A 24 -28.98 12.68 -17.13
CA ASP A 24 -28.99 12.33 -15.72
C ASP A 24 -27.55 12.33 -15.26
N THR A 25 -27.24 13.22 -14.34
CA THR A 25 -25.92 13.34 -13.72
C THR A 25 -25.69 12.02 -12.98
N VAL A 26 -24.82 11.18 -13.49
CA VAL A 26 -24.35 9.99 -12.75
C VAL A 26 -23.50 10.54 -11.62
N THR A 27 -24.15 10.80 -10.49
CA THR A 27 -23.47 11.06 -9.23
C THR A 27 -22.82 9.75 -8.82
N LEU A 28 -21.49 9.69 -8.89
CA LEU A 28 -20.73 8.59 -8.30
C LEU A 28 -21.13 8.49 -6.83
N ALA A 29 -21.52 7.29 -6.39
CA ALA A 29 -21.87 7.06 -5.00
C ALA A 29 -20.71 7.53 -4.10
N PRO A 30 -20.98 8.29 -3.02
CA PRO A 30 -19.93 8.80 -2.16
C PRO A 30 -19.13 7.62 -1.58
N VAL A 31 -17.83 7.61 -1.83
CA VAL A 31 -16.93 6.59 -1.29
C VAL A 31 -16.79 6.84 0.21
N VAL A 32 -17.16 5.86 1.01
CA VAL A 32 -17.02 5.90 2.47
C VAL A 32 -15.67 5.27 2.83
N VAL A 33 -14.90 5.96 3.63
CA VAL A 33 -13.57 5.53 4.08
C VAL A 33 -13.47 5.49 5.60
N THR A 34 -12.51 4.76 6.10
CA THR A 34 -12.27 4.57 7.53
C THR A 34 -11.03 5.31 8.04
N ALA A 35 -10.55 6.29 7.28
CA ALA A 35 -9.38 7.10 7.62
C ALA A 35 -9.45 7.81 9.00
N THR A 36 -10.64 7.98 9.53
CA THR A 36 -10.92 8.52 10.89
C THR A 36 -11.39 7.43 11.86
N ARG A 37 -11.28 6.16 11.50
CA ARG A 37 -11.92 5.01 12.19
C ARG A 37 -13.45 5.13 12.33
N LEU A 38 -14.04 6.08 11.64
CA LEU A 38 -15.48 6.28 11.48
C LEU A 38 -15.81 6.17 10.00
N PRO A 39 -16.92 5.52 9.62
CA PRO A 39 -17.39 5.54 8.24
C PRO A 39 -17.67 6.98 7.80
N THR A 40 -16.80 7.53 6.97
CA THR A 40 -16.83 8.95 6.58
C THR A 40 -16.67 9.07 5.06
N ARG A 41 -17.37 10.02 4.45
CA ARG A 41 -17.20 10.30 3.03
C ARG A 41 -15.77 10.79 2.76
N ALA A 42 -15.10 10.22 1.77
CA ALA A 42 -13.72 10.59 1.41
C ALA A 42 -13.60 12.06 1.01
N ASP A 43 -14.64 12.61 0.34
CA ASP A 43 -14.71 14.00 -0.09
C ASP A 43 -14.98 15.00 1.05
N ALA A 44 -15.24 14.53 2.26
CA ALA A 44 -15.47 15.38 3.44
C ALA A 44 -14.23 15.48 4.35
N LEU A 45 -13.26 14.58 4.20
CA LEU A 45 -12.09 14.51 5.07
C LEU A 45 -11.05 15.59 4.76
N PRO A 46 -10.44 16.24 5.77
CA PRO A 46 -9.33 17.18 5.58
C PRO A 46 -7.99 16.44 5.40
N THR A 47 -7.97 15.41 4.54
CA THR A 47 -6.77 14.61 4.28
C THR A 47 -6.83 13.99 2.89
N SER A 48 -5.67 13.67 2.34
CA SER A 48 -5.54 13.04 1.04
C SER A 48 -5.80 11.54 1.14
N VAL A 49 -6.91 11.06 0.58
CA VAL A 49 -7.27 9.63 0.52
C VAL A 49 -7.43 9.19 -0.92
N THR A 50 -6.94 7.98 -1.23
CA THR A 50 -7.21 7.30 -2.51
C THR A 50 -7.88 5.97 -2.21
N VAL A 51 -8.97 5.69 -2.92
CA VAL A 51 -9.69 4.41 -2.81
C VAL A 51 -9.64 3.68 -4.14
N ILE A 52 -9.22 2.42 -4.11
CA ILE A 52 -9.15 1.53 -5.27
C ILE A 52 -10.13 0.40 -5.02
N SER A 53 -11.19 0.32 -5.82
CA SER A 53 -12.20 -0.73 -5.65
C SER A 53 -11.71 -2.09 -6.18
N GLY A 54 -12.15 -3.18 -5.56
CA GLY A 54 -11.90 -4.53 -6.03
C GLY A 54 -12.46 -4.79 -7.45
N ALA A 55 -13.54 -4.10 -7.83
CA ALA A 55 -14.04 -4.13 -9.20
C ALA A 55 -13.03 -3.55 -10.20
N ARG A 56 -12.39 -2.43 -9.86
CA ARG A 56 -11.32 -1.84 -10.65
C ARG A 56 -10.10 -2.77 -10.75
N LEU A 57 -9.66 -3.34 -9.62
CA LEU A 57 -8.54 -4.28 -9.57
C LEU A 57 -8.74 -5.45 -10.56
N ARG A 58 -9.94 -6.05 -10.55
CA ARG A 58 -10.29 -7.14 -11.48
C ARG A 58 -10.35 -6.68 -12.94
N ALA A 59 -11.01 -5.55 -13.21
CA ALA A 59 -11.15 -5.02 -14.58
C ALA A 59 -9.80 -4.66 -15.21
N GLU A 60 -8.83 -4.20 -14.41
CA GLU A 60 -7.47 -3.85 -14.86
C GLU A 60 -6.48 -5.04 -14.73
N GLY A 61 -6.94 -6.22 -14.30
CA GLY A 61 -6.09 -7.41 -14.11
C GLY A 61 -4.94 -7.19 -13.13
N ILE A 62 -5.16 -6.36 -12.10
CA ILE A 62 -4.18 -6.05 -11.04
C ILE A 62 -4.22 -7.17 -10.02
N ARG A 63 -3.10 -7.88 -9.83
CA ARG A 63 -3.00 -9.09 -9.00
C ARG A 63 -2.30 -8.89 -7.68
N THR A 64 -1.49 -7.84 -7.54
CA THR A 64 -0.77 -7.52 -6.31
C THR A 64 -1.13 -6.12 -5.83
N VAL A 65 -1.08 -5.93 -4.51
CA VAL A 65 -1.29 -4.61 -3.90
C VAL A 65 -0.17 -3.66 -4.31
N ALA A 66 1.07 -4.13 -4.45
CA ALA A 66 2.18 -3.34 -5.00
C ALA A 66 1.83 -2.71 -6.35
N GLU A 67 1.23 -3.47 -7.26
CA GLU A 67 0.81 -2.94 -8.57
C GLU A 67 -0.33 -1.93 -8.43
N ALA A 68 -1.30 -2.20 -7.55
CA ALA A 68 -2.40 -1.27 -7.27
C ALA A 68 -1.90 0.08 -6.73
N LEU A 69 -0.86 0.08 -5.90
CA LEU A 69 -0.30 1.29 -5.30
C LEU A 69 0.43 2.19 -6.30
N ARG A 70 0.83 1.69 -7.49
CA ARG A 70 1.48 2.50 -8.54
C ARG A 70 0.61 3.61 -9.10
N ILE A 71 -0.72 3.51 -8.97
CA ILE A 71 -1.65 4.55 -9.44
C ILE A 71 -1.96 5.60 -8.36
N VAL A 72 -1.43 5.45 -7.14
CA VAL A 72 -1.66 6.37 -6.02
C VAL A 72 -0.72 7.57 -6.14
N PRO A 73 -1.23 8.81 -6.14
CA PRO A 73 -0.39 10.00 -6.11
C PRO A 73 0.55 9.98 -4.90
N GLY A 74 1.81 10.39 -5.06
CA GLY A 74 2.80 10.42 -3.99
C GLY A 74 3.40 9.06 -3.62
N ALA A 75 2.95 7.96 -4.24
CA ALA A 75 3.51 6.63 -4.04
C ALA A 75 4.59 6.31 -5.07
N ALA A 76 5.77 5.88 -4.60
CA ALA A 76 6.80 5.27 -5.42
C ALA A 76 6.93 3.81 -5.01
N VAL A 77 6.49 2.90 -5.87
CA VAL A 77 6.66 1.45 -5.68
C VAL A 77 7.90 1.00 -6.43
N VAL A 78 8.80 0.34 -5.74
CA VAL A 78 10.10 -0.13 -6.25
C VAL A 78 10.20 -1.62 -6.07
N THR A 79 10.52 -2.35 -7.14
CA THR A 79 10.64 -3.82 -7.11
C THR A 79 12.02 -4.27 -7.62
N THR A 80 12.54 -5.35 -7.04
CA THR A 80 13.81 -5.97 -7.45
C THR A 80 13.58 -7.01 -8.56
N GLY A 81 12.93 -6.59 -9.66
CA GLY A 81 12.85 -7.39 -10.88
C GLY A 81 11.61 -8.29 -11.02
N PRO A 82 11.74 -9.64 -10.95
CA PRO A 82 10.67 -10.59 -11.27
C PRO A 82 9.55 -10.66 -10.22
N TRP A 83 8.58 -11.55 -10.44
CA TRP A 83 7.60 -11.89 -9.41
C TRP A 83 8.30 -12.45 -8.16
N GLY A 84 7.84 -12.05 -6.97
CA GLY A 84 8.43 -12.44 -5.69
C GLY A 84 9.65 -11.62 -5.27
N GLY A 85 10.27 -10.85 -6.18
CA GLY A 85 11.32 -9.91 -5.82
C GLY A 85 10.79 -8.81 -4.89
N GLN A 86 11.60 -8.42 -3.89
CA GLN A 86 11.23 -7.44 -2.88
C GLN A 86 10.50 -6.22 -3.48
N ALA A 87 9.37 -5.85 -2.89
CA ALA A 87 8.56 -4.71 -3.30
C ALA A 87 8.39 -3.72 -2.14
N SER A 88 8.97 -2.54 -2.30
CA SER A 88 8.96 -1.47 -1.30
C SER A 88 8.04 -0.32 -1.73
N LEU A 89 7.34 0.27 -0.77
CA LEU A 89 6.51 1.47 -0.98
C LEU A 89 7.13 2.68 -0.27
N PHE A 90 7.47 3.70 -1.02
CA PHE A 90 7.90 4.99 -0.52
C PHE A 90 6.77 6.01 -0.71
N LEU A 91 6.13 6.43 0.36
CA LEU A 91 5.00 7.34 0.29
C LEU A 91 5.44 8.77 0.61
N ARG A 92 5.25 9.70 -0.34
CA ARG A 92 5.64 11.12 -0.20
C ARG A 92 7.10 11.33 0.23
N GLY A 93 8.00 10.46 -0.22
CA GLY A 93 9.44 10.56 0.06
C GLY A 93 9.90 9.94 1.38
N GLY A 94 9.01 9.43 2.23
CA GLY A 94 9.38 8.70 3.44
C GLY A 94 10.07 7.36 3.15
N GLU A 95 10.57 6.67 4.18
CA GLU A 95 11.12 5.33 4.08
C GLU A 95 10.04 4.28 3.89
N SER A 96 10.41 3.07 3.43
CA SER A 96 9.44 2.02 3.11
C SER A 96 8.74 1.43 4.33
N ASP A 97 9.32 1.58 5.50
CA ASP A 97 8.79 1.14 6.79
C ASP A 97 7.95 2.23 7.52
N TYR A 98 7.68 3.36 6.84
CA TYR A 98 6.87 4.47 7.35
C TYR A 98 5.39 4.35 6.99
N VAL A 99 4.97 3.24 6.43
CA VAL A 99 3.60 3.00 6.01
C VAL A 99 3.01 1.82 6.77
N ARG A 100 1.99 2.08 7.59
CA ARG A 100 1.24 1.01 8.27
C ARG A 100 0.37 0.27 7.26
N VAL A 101 0.49 -1.04 7.19
CA VAL A 101 -0.30 -1.91 6.30
C VAL A 101 -1.27 -2.73 7.14
N LEU A 102 -2.55 -2.66 6.79
CA LEU A 102 -3.62 -3.34 7.51
C LEU A 102 -4.45 -4.19 6.53
N ILE A 103 -4.84 -5.40 6.95
CA ILE A 103 -5.87 -6.20 6.27
C ILE A 103 -7.01 -6.41 7.27
N ASP A 104 -8.19 -5.89 6.94
CA ASP A 104 -9.37 -5.89 7.82
C ASP A 104 -9.05 -5.42 9.25
N GLY A 105 -8.20 -4.39 9.36
CA GLY A 105 -7.75 -3.82 10.62
C GLY A 105 -6.58 -4.54 11.30
N VAL A 106 -6.15 -5.71 10.82
CA VAL A 106 -5.02 -6.46 11.38
C VAL A 106 -3.70 -5.93 10.80
N PRO A 107 -2.76 -5.43 11.63
CA PRO A 107 -1.44 -4.99 11.19
C PRO A 107 -0.65 -6.13 10.55
N GLN A 108 -0.02 -5.86 9.42
CA GLN A 108 0.79 -6.82 8.66
C GLN A 108 2.29 -6.53 8.75
N ASN A 109 2.66 -5.31 9.14
CA ASN A 109 4.07 -4.92 9.28
C ASN A 109 4.77 -5.75 10.36
N ALA A 110 6.03 -6.09 10.15
CA ALA A 110 6.91 -6.51 11.22
C ALA A 110 7.06 -5.38 12.27
N PRO A 111 7.37 -5.69 13.53
CA PRO A 111 7.68 -4.69 14.55
C PRO A 111 8.76 -3.71 14.07
N GLY A 112 8.47 -2.40 14.11
CA GLY A 112 9.33 -1.36 13.54
C GLY A 112 9.06 -1.06 12.07
N GLY A 113 7.89 -1.45 11.55
CA GLY A 113 7.28 -0.89 10.35
C GLY A 113 7.59 -1.59 9.03
N SER A 114 8.61 -2.43 8.93
CA SER A 114 8.99 -3.03 7.64
C SER A 114 7.88 -3.94 7.09
N TYR A 115 7.64 -3.84 5.78
CA TYR A 115 6.70 -4.68 5.05
C TYR A 115 7.13 -4.88 3.60
N ASP A 116 7.14 -6.14 3.14
CA ASP A 116 7.37 -6.48 1.74
C ASP A 116 6.03 -6.70 1.02
N PHE A 117 5.73 -5.84 0.06
CA PHE A 117 4.50 -5.90 -0.73
C PHE A 117 4.51 -6.99 -1.83
N ALA A 118 5.63 -7.70 -2.03
CA ALA A 118 5.76 -8.71 -3.09
C ALA A 118 4.71 -9.83 -2.99
N ASN A 119 4.39 -10.24 -1.74
CA ASN A 119 3.50 -11.37 -1.46
C ASN A 119 2.04 -10.94 -1.17
N LEU A 120 1.73 -9.63 -1.22
CA LEU A 120 0.39 -9.13 -0.93
C LEU A 120 -0.47 -9.09 -2.19
N THR A 121 -1.38 -10.05 -2.28
CA THR A 121 -2.28 -10.25 -3.42
C THR A 121 -3.59 -9.48 -3.30
N THR A 122 -4.31 -9.33 -4.42
CA THR A 122 -5.61 -8.63 -4.48
C THR A 122 -6.81 -9.58 -4.50
N ASP A 123 -6.60 -10.87 -4.26
CA ASP A 123 -7.67 -11.86 -4.16
C ASP A 123 -8.61 -11.53 -3.00
N ASN A 124 -9.91 -11.77 -3.21
CA ASN A 124 -10.97 -11.47 -2.25
C ASN A 124 -11.02 -10.02 -1.72
N VAL A 125 -10.33 -9.07 -2.38
CA VAL A 125 -10.31 -7.66 -1.98
C VAL A 125 -11.59 -6.96 -2.43
N GLU A 126 -12.25 -6.25 -1.51
CA GLU A 126 -13.36 -5.34 -1.78
C GLU A 126 -12.86 -3.95 -2.18
N ARG A 127 -11.86 -3.42 -1.43
CA ARG A 127 -11.21 -2.15 -1.71
C ARG A 127 -9.89 -2.00 -0.98
N ILE A 128 -9.05 -1.12 -1.50
CA ILE A 128 -7.82 -0.64 -0.86
C ILE A 128 -8.00 0.86 -0.59
N GLU A 129 -7.79 1.28 0.64
CA GLU A 129 -7.76 2.69 1.06
C GLU A 129 -6.32 3.09 1.36
N VAL A 130 -5.84 4.16 0.73
CA VAL A 130 -4.51 4.73 0.99
C VAL A 130 -4.68 6.13 1.56
N VAL A 131 -4.41 6.28 2.85
CA VAL A 131 -4.42 7.55 3.56
C VAL A 131 -3.01 8.10 3.57
N ARG A 132 -2.80 9.31 3.05
CA ARG A 132 -1.49 9.95 2.98
C ARG A 132 -1.35 11.02 4.08
N GLY A 133 -0.14 11.16 4.59
CA GLY A 133 0.19 12.02 5.71
C GLY A 133 0.16 11.31 7.05
N PRO A 134 0.60 11.96 8.14
CA PRO A 134 0.76 11.32 9.44
C PRO A 134 -0.59 10.89 10.01
N THR A 135 -0.69 9.62 10.34
CA THR A 135 -1.89 8.98 10.88
C THR A 135 -1.62 8.23 12.20
N SER A 136 -0.44 8.48 12.79
CA SER A 136 -0.02 7.83 14.04
C SER A 136 -0.99 8.06 15.21
N VAL A 137 -1.73 9.16 15.22
CA VAL A 137 -2.79 9.41 16.22
C VAL A 137 -3.79 8.26 16.34
N LEU A 138 -4.17 7.63 15.22
CA LEU A 138 -5.15 6.54 15.22
C LEU A 138 -4.53 5.16 15.12
N TYR A 139 -3.33 5.06 14.51
CA TYR A 139 -2.73 3.79 14.14
C TYR A 139 -1.42 3.49 14.88
N GLY A 140 -0.92 4.42 15.71
CA GLY A 140 0.31 4.26 16.49
C GLY A 140 1.59 4.36 15.67
N SER A 141 2.63 3.68 16.12
CA SER A 141 3.90 3.52 15.43
C SER A 141 3.72 3.05 13.98
N ASP A 142 4.67 3.33 13.09
CA ASP A 142 4.75 2.94 11.68
C ASP A 142 3.81 3.72 10.72
N ALA A 143 2.80 4.45 11.23
CA ALA A 143 1.89 5.26 10.40
C ALA A 143 2.43 6.70 10.18
N VAL A 144 3.71 6.81 9.83
CA VAL A 144 4.47 8.08 9.73
C VAL A 144 4.08 8.88 8.51
N THR A 145 4.06 8.24 7.32
CA THR A 145 3.71 8.89 6.05
C THR A 145 2.35 8.49 5.53
N GLY A 146 1.74 7.46 6.10
CA GLY A 146 0.39 7.04 5.77
C GLY A 146 0.03 5.63 6.21
N VAL A 147 -1.16 5.23 5.76
CA VAL A 147 -1.73 3.90 6.00
C VAL A 147 -2.24 3.33 4.69
N VAL A 148 -1.95 2.07 4.43
CA VAL A 148 -2.58 1.25 3.38
C VAL A 148 -3.50 0.25 4.07
N GLN A 149 -4.80 0.41 3.89
CA GLN A 149 -5.79 -0.48 4.48
C GLN A 149 -6.51 -1.27 3.39
N ILE A 150 -6.43 -2.58 3.47
CA ILE A 150 -7.07 -3.52 2.57
C ILE A 150 -8.31 -4.07 3.27
N PHE A 151 -9.45 -4.00 2.61
CA PHE A 151 -10.70 -4.59 3.07
C PHE A 151 -11.05 -5.77 2.19
N THR A 152 -11.30 -6.93 2.80
CA THR A 152 -11.83 -8.08 2.11
C THR A 152 -13.35 -7.97 1.98
N ARG A 153 -13.95 -8.79 1.12
CA ARG A 153 -15.41 -8.81 0.93
C ARG A 153 -16.12 -9.20 2.22
N ASP A 154 -17.16 -8.49 2.57
CA ASP A 154 -17.93 -8.71 3.81
C ASP A 154 -19.11 -9.70 3.65
N GLY A 155 -19.29 -10.27 2.45
CA GLY A 155 -20.27 -11.32 2.21
C GLY A 155 -21.72 -10.85 2.20
N ARG A 156 -22.00 -9.65 1.71
CA ARG A 156 -23.36 -9.16 1.53
C ARG A 156 -24.00 -9.66 0.23
N GLY A 157 -25.33 -9.84 0.26
CA GLY A 157 -26.14 -10.17 -0.91
C GLY A 157 -26.27 -11.67 -1.14
N ALA A 158 -26.97 -12.04 -2.22
CA ALA A 158 -27.21 -13.42 -2.57
C ALA A 158 -25.93 -14.26 -2.67
N PRO A 159 -25.97 -15.54 -2.31
CA PRO A 159 -24.82 -16.43 -2.44
C PRO A 159 -24.27 -16.46 -3.87
N ARG A 160 -22.98 -16.26 -3.98
CA ARG A 160 -22.23 -16.27 -5.25
C ARG A 160 -20.88 -16.93 -5.07
N ALA A 161 -20.40 -17.58 -6.11
CA ALA A 161 -19.08 -18.15 -6.16
C ALA A 161 -18.43 -17.86 -7.52
N ALA A 162 -17.11 -17.83 -7.55
CA ALA A 162 -16.36 -17.71 -8.79
C ALA A 162 -15.13 -18.61 -8.76
N VAL A 163 -14.78 -19.14 -9.93
CA VAL A 163 -13.51 -19.82 -10.17
C VAL A 163 -12.84 -19.13 -11.33
N ALA A 164 -11.71 -18.51 -11.07
CA ALA A 164 -10.89 -17.89 -12.10
C ALA A 164 -9.58 -18.69 -12.28
N PHE A 165 -9.13 -18.82 -13.51
CA PHE A 165 -7.88 -19.48 -13.87
C PHE A 165 -7.24 -18.78 -15.06
N GLY A 166 -5.94 -18.90 -15.19
CA GLY A 166 -5.24 -18.30 -16.33
C GLY A 166 -3.76 -18.62 -16.34
N GLY A 167 -3.14 -18.24 -17.42
CA GLY A 167 -1.71 -18.41 -17.62
C GLY A 167 -1.13 -17.33 -18.53
N GLY A 168 0.20 -17.26 -18.57
CA GLY A 168 0.86 -16.21 -19.33
C GLY A 168 2.35 -16.44 -19.56
N THR A 169 3.02 -15.38 -19.95
CA THR A 169 4.47 -15.32 -20.13
C THR A 169 5.20 -15.74 -18.84
N TYR A 170 6.42 -16.25 -18.96
CA TYR A 170 7.24 -16.75 -17.83
C TYR A 170 6.60 -17.93 -17.11
N ALA A 171 5.91 -18.81 -17.83
CA ALA A 171 5.15 -19.96 -17.30
C ALA A 171 4.19 -19.56 -16.17
N THR A 172 3.75 -18.30 -16.17
CA THR A 172 2.83 -17.80 -15.16
C THR A 172 1.52 -18.57 -15.19
N ASN A 173 1.05 -19.00 -14.02
CA ASN A 173 -0.26 -19.60 -13.84
C ASN A 173 -0.92 -19.08 -12.57
N ALA A 174 -2.25 -18.97 -12.61
CA ALA A 174 -3.05 -18.50 -11.50
C ALA A 174 -4.37 -19.26 -11.42
N VAL A 175 -4.79 -19.55 -10.20
CA VAL A 175 -6.12 -20.08 -9.87
C VAL A 175 -6.65 -19.30 -8.67
N GLU A 176 -7.91 -18.88 -8.74
CA GLU A 176 -8.61 -18.22 -7.64
C GLU A 176 -10.00 -18.83 -7.52
N VAL A 177 -10.39 -19.15 -6.30
CA VAL A 177 -11.74 -19.60 -5.95
C VAL A 177 -12.27 -18.68 -4.88
N THR A 178 -13.45 -18.09 -5.11
CA THR A 178 -14.12 -17.23 -4.15
C THR A 178 -15.56 -17.66 -3.94
N ALA A 179 -16.03 -17.54 -2.70
CA ALA A 179 -17.43 -17.72 -2.35
C ALA A 179 -17.84 -16.64 -1.35
N SER A 180 -18.99 -16.03 -1.55
CA SER A 180 -19.52 -15.03 -0.62
C SER A 180 -21.04 -15.00 -0.67
N GLY A 181 -21.66 -14.62 0.44
CA GLY A 181 -23.10 -14.46 0.52
C GLY A 181 -23.52 -14.08 1.92
N GLY A 182 -24.77 -13.64 2.08
CA GLY A 182 -25.32 -13.29 3.36
C GLY A 182 -26.51 -12.37 3.26
N ASP A 183 -27.09 -12.09 4.40
CA ASP A 183 -28.22 -11.20 4.58
C ASP A 183 -27.85 -10.05 5.55
N ASP A 184 -28.86 -9.38 6.08
CA ASP A 184 -28.65 -8.27 7.03
C ASP A 184 -28.12 -8.74 8.39
N ARG A 185 -28.27 -10.05 8.74
CA ARG A 185 -27.85 -10.62 10.03
C ARG A 185 -26.52 -11.33 9.98
N ALA A 186 -26.21 -11.99 8.87
CA ALA A 186 -24.96 -12.74 8.73
C ALA A 186 -24.42 -12.64 7.30
N GLY A 187 -23.11 -12.60 7.18
CA GLY A 187 -22.44 -12.62 5.89
C GLY A 187 -21.11 -13.36 5.98
N TYR A 188 -20.71 -14.00 4.89
CA TYR A 188 -19.46 -14.72 4.78
C TYR A 188 -18.77 -14.43 3.44
N ALA A 189 -17.46 -14.39 3.44
CA ALA A 189 -16.67 -14.42 2.24
C ALA A 189 -15.43 -15.31 2.46
N ILE A 190 -15.10 -16.12 1.48
CA ILE A 190 -13.96 -17.03 1.50
C ILE A 190 -13.23 -16.87 0.16
N GLY A 191 -11.89 -16.84 0.19
CA GLY A 191 -11.03 -16.82 -0.97
C GLY A 191 -9.88 -17.80 -0.82
N LEU A 192 -9.58 -18.52 -1.90
CA LEU A 192 -8.42 -19.36 -2.08
C LEU A 192 -7.73 -18.92 -3.35
N SER A 193 -6.44 -18.65 -3.31
CA SER A 193 -5.69 -18.30 -4.51
C SER A 193 -4.34 -18.98 -4.54
N ARG A 194 -3.86 -19.26 -5.74
CA ARG A 194 -2.51 -19.69 -6.04
C ARG A 194 -2.02 -18.95 -7.27
N PHE A 195 -0.84 -18.38 -7.15
CA PHE A 195 -0.12 -17.74 -8.24
C PHE A 195 1.29 -18.29 -8.32
N ALA A 196 1.77 -18.62 -9.51
CA ALA A 196 3.13 -19.11 -9.72
C ALA A 196 3.71 -18.59 -11.04
N SER A 197 5.04 -18.46 -11.10
CA SER A 197 5.79 -18.03 -12.28
C SER A 197 7.22 -18.57 -12.20
N ASP A 198 7.81 -18.92 -13.33
CA ASP A 198 9.24 -19.32 -13.42
C ASP A 198 10.18 -18.08 -13.46
N GLY A 199 9.61 -16.86 -13.50
CA GLY A 199 10.37 -15.61 -13.51
C GLY A 199 11.05 -15.31 -14.84
N ILE A 200 11.92 -14.27 -14.85
CA ILE A 200 12.56 -13.75 -16.07
C ILE A 200 13.95 -14.36 -16.35
N TYR A 201 14.52 -15.02 -15.39
CA TYR A 201 15.80 -15.72 -15.51
C TYR A 201 15.56 -17.19 -15.84
N ARG A 202 16.55 -17.84 -16.45
CA ARG A 202 16.45 -19.25 -16.84
C ARG A 202 16.75 -20.23 -15.71
N PHE A 203 17.15 -19.75 -14.54
CA PHE A 203 17.55 -20.55 -13.38
C PHE A 203 17.15 -19.83 -12.11
N ASN A 204 16.87 -20.61 -11.06
CA ASN A 204 16.64 -20.16 -9.68
C ASN A 204 15.79 -18.88 -9.58
N ASN A 205 14.63 -18.86 -10.24
CA ASN A 205 13.78 -17.64 -10.32
C ASN A 205 12.29 -17.95 -10.19
N ASP A 206 11.95 -19.15 -9.71
CA ASP A 206 10.55 -19.51 -9.54
C ASP A 206 9.95 -18.78 -8.32
N TYR A 207 8.72 -18.41 -8.48
CA TYR A 207 7.90 -17.79 -7.45
C TYR A 207 6.57 -18.54 -7.32
N ARG A 208 6.14 -18.76 -6.10
CA ARG A 208 4.82 -19.30 -5.77
C ARG A 208 4.26 -18.55 -4.57
N ASN A 209 2.97 -18.23 -4.63
CA ASN A 209 2.22 -17.62 -3.54
C ASN A 209 0.84 -18.27 -3.44
N GLU A 210 0.50 -18.77 -2.28
CA GLU A 210 -0.78 -19.41 -1.95
C GLU A 210 -1.44 -18.66 -0.80
N VAL A 211 -2.70 -18.31 -0.96
CA VAL A 211 -3.43 -17.50 0.02
C VAL A 211 -4.80 -18.11 0.31
N LEU A 212 -5.11 -18.25 1.59
CA LEU A 212 -6.44 -18.46 2.12
C LEU A 212 -6.91 -17.18 2.80
N SER A 213 -8.11 -16.72 2.51
CA SER A 213 -8.75 -15.60 3.21
C SER A 213 -10.20 -15.94 3.59
N GLY A 214 -10.65 -15.45 4.72
CA GLY A 214 -12.00 -15.61 5.21
C GLY A 214 -12.49 -14.39 5.97
N HIS A 215 -13.75 -14.02 5.78
CA HIS A 215 -14.43 -12.97 6.52
C HIS A 215 -15.81 -13.44 6.92
N LEU A 216 -16.14 -13.27 8.19
CA LEU A 216 -17.47 -13.56 8.77
C LEU A 216 -17.98 -12.29 9.43
N ARG A 217 -19.21 -11.91 9.11
CA ARG A 217 -19.92 -10.79 9.72
C ARG A 217 -21.23 -11.31 10.36
N LEU A 218 -21.50 -10.86 11.56
CA LEU A 218 -22.71 -11.19 12.32
C LEU A 218 -23.35 -9.90 12.85
N LYS A 219 -24.66 -9.82 12.76
CA LYS A 219 -25.51 -8.79 13.38
C LYS A 219 -26.66 -9.45 14.13
N PRO A 220 -26.41 -9.88 15.38
CA PRO A 220 -27.46 -10.56 16.18
C PRO A 220 -28.72 -9.72 16.36
N ASP A 221 -28.55 -8.40 16.46
CA ASP A 221 -29.63 -7.41 16.59
C ASP A 221 -29.22 -6.08 15.88
N ALA A 222 -30.11 -5.08 15.96
CA ALA A 222 -29.90 -3.78 15.30
C ALA A 222 -28.80 -2.93 15.95
N ARG A 223 -28.33 -3.28 17.16
CA ARG A 223 -27.35 -2.52 17.95
C ARG A 223 -26.00 -3.20 18.05
N THR A 224 -25.92 -4.49 17.75
CA THR A 224 -24.70 -5.29 17.92
C THR A 224 -24.22 -5.78 16.57
N ASP A 225 -22.94 -5.59 16.29
CA ASP A 225 -22.24 -6.19 15.16
C ASP A 225 -20.94 -6.86 15.61
N ALA A 226 -20.59 -7.94 14.96
CA ALA A 226 -19.33 -8.65 15.13
C ALA A 226 -18.75 -9.03 13.78
N ALA A 227 -17.44 -9.00 13.67
CA ALA A 227 -16.73 -9.47 12.49
C ALA A 227 -15.50 -10.29 12.88
N MET A 228 -15.19 -11.28 12.06
CA MET A 228 -13.96 -12.07 12.15
C MET A 228 -13.31 -12.12 10.77
N SER A 229 -12.03 -11.82 10.71
CA SER A 229 -11.21 -12.00 9.51
C SER A 229 -10.07 -12.98 9.79
N VAL A 230 -9.77 -13.81 8.81
CA VAL A 230 -8.66 -14.76 8.85
C VAL A 230 -7.94 -14.72 7.52
N ARG A 231 -6.62 -14.69 7.54
CA ARG A 231 -5.77 -14.84 6.36
C ARG A 231 -4.59 -15.77 6.69
N TYR A 232 -4.21 -16.59 5.74
CA TYR A 232 -2.97 -17.36 5.74
C TYR A 232 -2.30 -17.20 4.39
N GLY A 233 -1.03 -16.84 4.40
CA GLY A 233 -0.17 -16.77 3.22
C GLY A 233 0.97 -17.77 3.31
N ASP A 234 1.36 -18.36 2.18
CA ASP A 234 2.57 -19.16 1.99
C ASP A 234 3.20 -18.76 0.66
N ALA A 235 4.30 -18.02 0.71
CA ALA A 235 5.02 -17.57 -0.46
C ALA A 235 6.45 -18.10 -0.47
N ARG A 236 6.92 -18.50 -1.64
CA ARG A 236 8.30 -18.90 -1.88
C ARG A 236 8.85 -18.20 -3.11
N TYR A 237 10.03 -17.64 -2.96
CA TYR A 237 10.76 -16.99 -4.03
C TYR A 237 12.21 -17.45 -4.07
N HIS A 238 12.67 -17.84 -5.25
CA HIS A 238 14.06 -18.17 -5.54
C HIS A 238 14.77 -16.98 -6.15
N PHE A 239 15.94 -16.63 -5.64
CA PHE A 239 16.72 -15.46 -6.06
C PHE A 239 17.72 -15.86 -7.15
N PRO A 240 17.63 -15.29 -8.36
CA PRO A 240 18.61 -15.56 -9.42
C PRO A 240 19.86 -14.70 -9.32
N THR A 241 19.87 -13.70 -8.40
CA THR A 241 20.92 -12.70 -8.27
C THR A 241 21.30 -12.48 -6.81
N ASP A 242 22.50 -12.01 -6.57
CA ASP A 242 22.91 -11.47 -5.28
C ASP A 242 22.34 -10.05 -5.02
N GLY A 243 22.75 -9.42 -3.91
CA GLY A 243 22.34 -8.06 -3.54
C GLY A 243 22.83 -6.95 -4.47
N SER A 244 23.82 -7.21 -5.32
CA SER A 244 24.32 -6.28 -6.35
C SER A 244 23.57 -6.43 -7.68
N GLY A 245 22.73 -7.48 -7.81
CA GLY A 245 22.05 -7.83 -9.05
C GLY A 245 22.91 -8.71 -9.98
N ASP A 246 24.04 -9.24 -9.52
CA ASP A 246 24.83 -10.19 -10.27
C ASP A 246 24.21 -11.58 -10.23
N PRO A 247 24.11 -12.27 -11.38
CA PRO A 247 23.60 -13.64 -11.41
C PRO A 247 24.45 -14.57 -10.57
N VAL A 248 23.80 -15.40 -9.74
CA VAL A 248 24.46 -16.40 -8.90
C VAL A 248 24.05 -17.81 -9.31
N SER A 249 24.97 -18.76 -9.16
CA SER A 249 24.74 -20.16 -9.54
C SER A 249 24.31 -21.04 -8.36
N ASN A 250 24.04 -20.46 -7.21
CA ASN A 250 23.56 -21.18 -6.02
C ASN A 250 22.03 -21.27 -5.97
N ASN A 251 21.51 -22.06 -5.03
CA ASN A 251 20.08 -22.22 -4.78
C ASN A 251 19.66 -21.36 -3.58
N GLN A 252 19.60 -20.02 -3.78
CA GLN A 252 19.08 -19.14 -2.74
C GLN A 252 17.57 -18.98 -2.87
N HIS A 253 16.89 -19.00 -1.72
CA HIS A 253 15.45 -18.81 -1.68
C HIS A 253 14.99 -18.21 -0.35
N GLN A 254 13.82 -17.59 -0.41
CA GLN A 254 13.07 -17.13 0.75
C GLN A 254 11.70 -17.78 0.79
N VAL A 255 11.23 -18.06 2.01
CA VAL A 255 9.87 -18.53 2.28
C VAL A 255 9.28 -17.63 3.35
N ASP A 256 8.14 -17.00 3.04
CA ASP A 256 7.37 -16.20 3.98
C ASP A 256 6.01 -16.86 4.17
N ARG A 257 5.65 -17.15 5.42
CA ARG A 257 4.37 -17.77 5.72
C ARG A 257 3.83 -17.35 7.06
N GLY A 258 2.52 -17.13 7.12
CA GLY A 258 1.91 -16.82 8.39
C GLY A 258 0.40 -16.58 8.35
N PRO A 259 -0.26 -16.85 9.48
CA PRO A 259 -1.64 -16.51 9.73
C PRO A 259 -1.79 -15.10 10.29
N SER A 260 -2.93 -14.48 9.97
CA SER A 260 -3.44 -13.29 10.66
C SER A 260 -4.92 -13.47 10.99
N VAL A 261 -5.33 -12.97 12.16
CA VAL A 261 -6.71 -13.06 12.67
C VAL A 261 -7.11 -11.71 13.23
N GLY A 262 -8.28 -11.23 12.84
CA GLY A 262 -8.94 -10.05 13.35
C GLY A 262 -10.31 -10.41 13.93
N LEU A 263 -10.62 -9.84 15.08
CA LEU A 263 -11.94 -9.93 15.72
C LEU A 263 -12.40 -8.52 16.04
N GLU A 264 -13.60 -8.15 15.63
CA GLU A 264 -14.21 -6.86 15.94
C GLU A 264 -15.59 -7.07 16.54
N LEU A 265 -15.90 -6.35 17.62
CA LEU A 265 -17.20 -6.31 18.26
C LEU A 265 -17.62 -4.85 18.42
N GLY A 266 -18.77 -4.49 17.85
CA GLY A 266 -19.39 -3.18 17.97
C GLY A 266 -20.73 -3.26 18.70
N HIS A 267 -21.03 -2.26 19.55
CA HIS A 267 -22.33 -2.14 20.20
C HIS A 267 -22.77 -0.67 20.31
N VAL A 268 -24.02 -0.41 19.93
CA VAL A 268 -24.67 0.90 20.07
C VAL A 268 -25.43 0.92 21.39
N PHE A 269 -24.86 1.55 22.42
CA PHE A 269 -25.46 1.65 23.76
C PHE A 269 -26.65 2.61 23.78
N SER A 270 -26.55 3.72 23.03
CA SER A 270 -27.61 4.68 22.80
C SER A 270 -27.42 5.34 21.42
N ASP A 271 -28.34 6.19 21.01
CA ASP A 271 -28.22 6.94 19.73
C ASP A 271 -26.95 7.79 19.68
N ASP A 272 -26.43 8.19 20.84
CA ASP A 272 -25.25 9.05 20.97
C ASP A 272 -23.96 8.30 21.33
N VAL A 273 -24.04 7.04 21.74
CA VAL A 273 -22.88 6.28 22.26
C VAL A 273 -22.74 4.94 21.57
N GLU A 274 -21.63 4.75 20.88
CA GLU A 274 -21.20 3.50 20.27
C GLU A 274 -19.85 3.08 20.86
N GLY A 275 -19.73 1.82 21.27
CA GLY A 275 -18.48 1.19 21.67
C GLY A 275 -18.01 0.17 20.66
N ARG A 276 -16.70 0.05 20.50
CA ARG A 276 -16.08 -0.94 19.61
C ARG A 276 -14.78 -1.49 20.21
N VAL A 277 -14.62 -2.80 20.14
CA VAL A 277 -13.40 -3.50 20.58
C VAL A 277 -12.87 -4.31 19.41
N THR A 278 -11.58 -4.21 19.15
CA THR A 278 -10.89 -4.94 18.09
C THR A 278 -9.70 -5.70 18.68
N GLY A 279 -9.69 -7.01 18.52
CA GLY A 279 -8.55 -7.88 18.82
C GLY A 279 -7.84 -8.28 17.53
N THR A 280 -6.52 -8.23 17.50
CA THR A 280 -5.73 -8.59 16.33
C THR A 280 -4.59 -9.53 16.71
N TRP A 281 -4.28 -10.47 15.83
CA TRP A 281 -3.14 -11.34 15.97
C TRP A 281 -2.56 -11.64 14.59
N HIS A 282 -1.26 -11.44 14.45
CA HIS A 282 -0.50 -11.74 13.25
C HIS A 282 0.78 -12.46 13.64
N ARG A 283 1.14 -13.51 12.90
CA ARG A 283 2.40 -14.19 13.03
C ARG A 283 2.98 -14.43 11.65
N ASP A 284 4.25 -14.11 11.46
CA ASP A 284 4.98 -14.37 10.24
C ASP A 284 6.25 -15.17 10.53
N ASN A 285 6.60 -16.08 9.61
CA ASN A 285 7.84 -16.82 9.60
C ASN A 285 8.57 -16.54 8.29
N ALA A 286 9.64 -15.76 8.38
CA ALA A 286 10.55 -15.51 7.28
C ALA A 286 11.74 -16.48 7.36
N GLN A 287 11.91 -17.29 6.32
CA GLN A 287 13.04 -18.21 6.18
C GLN A 287 13.84 -17.83 4.95
N TYR A 288 15.14 -17.65 5.12
CA TYR A 288 16.06 -17.40 4.01
C TYR A 288 17.14 -18.48 4.00
N ALA A 289 17.49 -19.00 2.84
CA ALA A 289 18.53 -20.00 2.69
C ALA A 289 19.36 -19.78 1.44
N ILE A 290 20.66 -20.01 1.58
CA ILE A 290 21.62 -20.19 0.49
C ILE A 290 22.06 -21.65 0.55
N ALA A 291 21.92 -22.39 -0.55
CA ALA A 291 22.36 -23.77 -0.65
C ALA A 291 23.18 -23.99 -1.92
N PRO A 292 24.15 -24.91 -1.90
CA PRO A 292 24.86 -25.32 -3.11
C PRO A 292 23.91 -25.84 -4.20
N ASN A 293 24.21 -25.54 -5.45
CA ASN A 293 23.43 -26.01 -6.60
C ASN A 293 23.89 -27.44 -7.04
N GLY A 294 24.02 -28.34 -6.09
CA GLY A 294 24.43 -29.72 -6.25
C GLY A 294 25.87 -30.01 -5.80
N PRO A 295 26.32 -31.28 -5.89
CA PRO A 295 27.63 -31.70 -5.37
C PRO A 295 28.85 -31.07 -6.05
N SER A 296 28.69 -30.51 -7.24
CA SER A 296 29.75 -29.81 -7.99
C SER A 296 29.94 -28.38 -7.57
N ASP A 297 29.00 -27.79 -6.84
CA ASP A 297 29.11 -26.43 -6.31
C ASP A 297 29.90 -26.44 -5.00
N THR A 298 31.22 -26.24 -5.11
CA THR A 298 32.15 -26.21 -3.97
C THR A 298 32.45 -24.78 -3.52
N THR A 299 31.85 -23.77 -4.16
CA THR A 299 32.10 -22.32 -3.92
C THR A 299 31.02 -21.68 -3.06
N THR A 300 29.81 -22.24 -3.08
CA THR A 300 28.70 -21.72 -2.28
C THR A 300 28.87 -22.06 -0.82
N PHE A 301 28.96 -21.06 0.05
CA PHE A 301 28.91 -21.23 1.49
C PHE A 301 27.44 -21.36 1.94
N PRO A 302 27.05 -22.51 2.51
CA PRO A 302 25.66 -22.69 2.97
C PRO A 302 25.32 -21.73 4.11
N PHE A 303 24.18 -21.07 4.00
CA PHE A 303 23.63 -20.21 5.04
C PHE A 303 22.13 -20.43 5.15
N SER A 304 21.58 -20.32 6.35
CA SER A 304 20.14 -20.30 6.57
C SER A 304 19.78 -19.44 7.77
N SER A 305 18.69 -18.70 7.66
CA SER A 305 18.05 -18.01 8.78
C SER A 305 16.57 -18.34 8.84
N SER A 306 16.01 -18.29 10.03
CA SER A 306 14.58 -18.45 10.26
C SER A 306 14.18 -17.57 11.41
N ASP A 307 13.31 -16.59 11.14
CA ASP A 307 12.85 -15.62 12.09
C ASP A 307 11.33 -15.66 12.20
N TRP A 308 10.84 -15.67 13.44
CA TRP A 308 9.42 -15.63 13.77
C TRP A 308 9.09 -14.29 14.37
N VAL A 309 8.13 -13.61 13.78
CA VAL A 309 7.57 -12.36 14.26
C VAL A 309 6.14 -12.60 14.70
N THR A 310 5.76 -12.11 15.88
CA THR A 310 4.35 -12.14 16.32
C THR A 310 3.95 -10.77 16.81
N ARG A 311 2.75 -10.34 16.44
CA ARG A 311 2.12 -9.10 16.83
C ARG A 311 0.71 -9.38 17.30
N ALA A 312 0.39 -9.06 18.55
CA ALA A 312 -0.94 -9.22 19.15
C ALA A 312 -1.41 -7.88 19.68
N GLY A 313 -2.63 -7.47 19.32
CA GLY A 313 -3.16 -6.15 19.68
C GLY A 313 -4.59 -6.21 20.19
N LEU A 314 -4.92 -5.27 21.08
CA LEU A 314 -6.27 -4.99 21.53
C LEU A 314 -6.51 -3.47 21.47
N ASP A 315 -7.58 -3.05 20.80
CA ASP A 315 -8.02 -1.65 20.71
C ASP A 315 -9.46 -1.54 21.17
N GLY A 316 -9.73 -0.66 22.12
CA GLY A 316 -11.06 -0.34 22.60
C GLY A 316 -11.37 1.13 22.41
N ARG A 317 -12.54 1.47 21.83
CA ARG A 317 -12.93 2.86 21.62
C ARG A 317 -14.41 3.10 21.86
N ALA A 318 -14.75 4.31 22.27
CA ALA A 318 -16.10 4.84 22.34
C ALA A 318 -16.23 6.04 21.40
N ASN A 319 -17.28 6.05 20.59
CA ASN A 319 -17.68 7.16 19.73
C ASN A 319 -18.88 7.85 20.36
N LEU A 320 -18.71 9.12 20.69
CA LEU A 320 -19.72 9.97 21.31
C LEU A 320 -20.24 10.96 20.27
N ARG A 321 -21.48 10.80 19.84
CA ARG A 321 -22.16 11.72 18.92
C ARG A 321 -22.70 12.91 19.71
N LEU A 322 -22.17 14.08 19.40
CA LEU A 322 -22.56 15.34 20.03
C LEU A 322 -23.55 16.08 19.14
N SER A 323 -24.23 17.07 19.71
CA SER A 323 -25.12 17.97 18.96
C SER A 323 -24.42 18.59 17.74
N GLY A 324 -25.19 18.81 16.67
CA GLY A 324 -24.68 19.41 15.43
C GLY A 324 -23.86 18.46 14.55
N GLY A 325 -23.92 17.12 14.80
CA GLY A 325 -23.23 16.10 14.00
C GLY A 325 -21.74 15.98 14.26
N ASN A 326 -21.26 16.46 15.39
CA ASN A 326 -19.87 16.29 15.83
C ASN A 326 -19.69 14.92 16.49
N VAL A 327 -18.52 14.31 16.34
CA VAL A 327 -18.21 13.03 16.96
C VAL A 327 -16.88 13.14 17.72
N VAL A 328 -16.90 12.74 18.97
CA VAL A 328 -15.69 12.55 19.79
C VAL A 328 -15.43 11.06 19.91
N THR A 329 -14.22 10.63 19.55
CA THR A 329 -13.73 9.28 19.77
C THR A 329 -12.70 9.30 20.88
N VAL A 330 -12.90 8.48 21.91
CA VAL A 330 -11.92 8.21 22.98
C VAL A 330 -11.57 6.75 22.91
N GLY A 331 -10.29 6.42 22.97
CA GLY A 331 -9.88 5.02 22.91
C GLY A 331 -8.54 4.75 23.60
N GLY A 332 -8.30 3.46 23.78
CA GLY A 332 -7.03 2.92 24.25
C GLY A 332 -6.63 1.70 23.42
N ALA A 333 -5.34 1.50 23.28
CA ALA A 333 -4.78 0.35 22.57
C ALA A 333 -3.65 -0.27 23.40
N PHE A 334 -3.47 -1.56 23.22
CA PHE A 334 -2.35 -2.32 23.73
C PHE A 334 -1.82 -3.22 22.63
N GLU A 335 -0.51 -3.27 22.45
CA GLU A 335 0.15 -4.14 21.46
C GLU A 335 1.31 -4.88 22.13
N HIS A 336 1.38 -6.18 21.92
CA HIS A 336 2.49 -7.05 22.33
C HIS A 336 3.19 -7.58 21.11
N GLU A 337 4.49 -7.33 21.02
CA GLU A 337 5.33 -7.74 19.90
C GLU A 337 6.43 -8.68 20.35
N THR A 338 6.71 -9.72 19.54
CA THR A 338 7.83 -10.63 19.77
C THR A 338 8.55 -10.93 18.47
N MET A 339 9.87 -11.10 18.56
CA MET A 339 10.69 -11.68 17.51
C MET A 339 11.65 -12.71 18.12
N GLN A 340 11.74 -13.87 17.47
CA GLN A 340 12.72 -14.90 17.81
C GLN A 340 13.27 -15.50 16.52
N GLY A 341 14.54 -15.85 16.50
CA GLY A 341 15.12 -16.49 15.32
C GLY A 341 16.63 -16.53 15.38
N THR A 342 17.20 -16.94 14.27
CA THR A 342 18.64 -17.16 14.13
C THR A 342 19.43 -15.87 13.97
N THR A 343 18.76 -14.75 13.66
CA THR A 343 19.39 -13.43 13.48
C THR A 343 19.51 -12.63 14.78
N LEU A 344 18.92 -13.12 15.86
CA LEU A 344 18.95 -12.53 17.20
C LEU A 344 19.59 -13.47 18.22
N ASP A 345 20.12 -12.91 19.31
CA ASP A 345 20.49 -13.68 20.48
C ASP A 345 19.25 -13.89 21.37
N GLY A 346 18.56 -15.00 21.14
CA GLY A 346 17.34 -15.39 21.85
C GLY A 346 16.07 -14.69 21.36
N SER A 347 15.02 -14.80 22.17
CA SER A 347 13.74 -14.13 21.91
C SER A 347 13.73 -12.72 22.49
N ARG A 348 13.13 -11.77 21.76
CA ARG A 348 12.93 -10.39 22.19
C ARG A 348 11.44 -10.06 22.14
N SER A 349 10.97 -9.30 23.11
CA SER A 349 9.59 -8.82 23.17
C SER A 349 9.53 -7.39 23.69
N ARG A 350 8.44 -6.70 23.37
CA ARG A 350 8.09 -5.40 23.92
C ARG A 350 6.59 -5.22 23.98
N ASP A 351 6.15 -4.37 24.88
CA ASP A 351 4.76 -3.96 25.05
C ASP A 351 4.63 -2.47 24.74
N ASP A 352 3.52 -2.10 24.11
CA ASP A 352 3.14 -0.72 23.83
C ASP A 352 1.70 -0.50 24.28
N GLY A 353 1.48 0.49 25.17
CA GLY A 353 0.18 0.93 25.63
C GLY A 353 -0.13 2.32 25.12
N ALA A 354 -1.38 2.61 24.73
CA ALA A 354 -1.71 3.93 24.23
C ALA A 354 -3.10 4.39 24.64
N ALA A 355 -3.24 5.73 24.79
CA ALA A 355 -4.52 6.41 24.89
C ALA A 355 -4.66 7.46 23.79
N TYR A 356 -5.85 7.60 23.21
CA TYR A 356 -6.08 8.57 22.14
C TYR A 356 -7.45 9.23 22.21
N LEU A 357 -7.50 10.44 21.69
CA LEU A 357 -8.71 11.27 21.56
C LEU A 357 -8.78 11.84 20.16
N GLN A 358 -9.97 11.83 19.55
CA GLN A 358 -10.24 12.48 18.27
C GLN A 358 -11.56 13.22 18.32
N LEU A 359 -11.59 14.44 17.77
CA LEU A 359 -12.80 15.19 17.46
C LEU A 359 -12.92 15.28 15.94
N VAL A 360 -14.08 14.87 15.41
CA VAL A 360 -14.48 15.11 14.03
C VAL A 360 -15.73 15.98 14.05
N THR A 361 -15.66 17.19 13.50
CA THR A 361 -16.83 18.05 13.40
C THR A 361 -17.71 17.63 12.24
N ASN A 362 -18.94 18.13 12.19
CA ASN A 362 -19.89 17.82 11.13
C ASN A 362 -19.30 18.09 9.74
N LEU A 363 -18.98 17.03 9.01
CA LEU A 363 -18.33 17.06 7.70
C LEU A 363 -19.24 17.54 6.56
N GLU A 364 -20.54 17.69 6.81
CA GLU A 364 -21.51 18.21 5.82
C GLU A 364 -21.58 19.75 5.82
N ARG A 365 -21.07 20.40 6.87
CA ARG A 365 -21.01 21.86 6.95
C ARG A 365 -19.98 22.46 6.00
N PRO A 366 -20.11 23.72 5.61
CA PRO A 366 -19.09 24.42 4.82
C PRO A 366 -17.69 24.42 5.45
N PHE A 367 -17.64 24.36 6.77
CA PHE A 367 -16.43 24.30 7.58
C PHE A 367 -16.44 23.03 8.41
N SER A 368 -15.41 22.18 8.28
CA SER A 368 -15.24 20.99 9.10
C SER A 368 -13.79 20.85 9.57
N MET A 369 -13.60 20.23 10.72
CA MET A 369 -12.31 20.09 11.37
C MET A 369 -12.15 18.67 11.93
N THR A 370 -10.94 18.17 11.89
CA THR A 370 -10.53 16.97 12.60
C THR A 370 -9.35 17.32 13.51
N LEU A 371 -9.49 17.03 14.80
CA LEU A 371 -8.41 17.18 15.78
C LEU A 371 -8.15 15.80 16.42
N GLY A 372 -6.91 15.47 16.68
CA GLY A 372 -6.56 14.24 17.35
C GLY A 372 -5.26 14.37 18.14
N ALA A 373 -5.19 13.64 19.24
CA ALA A 373 -3.99 13.47 20.04
C ALA A 373 -3.91 12.02 20.54
N ARG A 374 -2.70 11.51 20.65
CA ARG A 374 -2.38 10.17 21.16
C ARG A 374 -1.12 10.23 21.99
N LEU A 375 -1.12 9.46 23.06
CA LEU A 375 0.01 9.21 23.92
C LEU A 375 0.29 7.71 23.90
N ASP A 376 1.48 7.34 23.46
CA ASP A 376 2.00 5.97 23.47
C ASP A 376 3.02 5.85 24.61
N ASP A 377 2.99 4.75 25.34
CA ASP A 377 3.94 4.39 26.39
C ASP A 377 4.54 3.03 26.06
N ASN A 378 5.71 3.07 25.44
CA ASN A 378 6.43 1.88 25.02
C ASN A 378 7.40 1.43 26.10
N GLN A 379 7.34 0.16 26.46
CA GLN A 379 8.19 -0.46 27.49
C GLN A 379 9.68 -0.20 27.30
N ARG A 380 10.14 -0.06 26.04
CA ARG A 380 11.56 0.10 25.70
C ARG A 380 11.96 1.56 25.51
N PHE A 381 11.13 2.33 24.83
CA PHE A 381 11.48 3.66 24.35
C PHE A 381 10.83 4.79 25.17
N GLY A 382 9.97 4.46 26.13
CA GLY A 382 9.26 5.45 26.94
C GLY A 382 8.05 6.06 26.25
N THR A 383 7.71 7.28 26.63
CA THR A 383 6.43 7.92 26.28
C THR A 383 6.59 8.87 25.09
N TYR A 384 5.68 8.75 24.11
CA TYR A 384 5.63 9.58 22.90
C TYR A 384 4.24 10.16 22.69
N ALA A 385 4.20 11.46 22.33
CA ALA A 385 2.96 12.14 22.02
C ALA A 385 2.88 12.47 20.52
N THR A 386 1.77 12.12 19.89
CA THR A 386 1.47 12.51 18.52
C THR A 386 0.18 13.31 18.44
N TYR A 387 0.11 14.23 17.49
CA TYR A 387 -1.08 15.04 17.26
C TYR A 387 -1.35 15.22 15.78
N ARG A 388 -2.62 15.51 15.47
CA ARG A 388 -3.06 15.86 14.15
C ARG A 388 -4.14 16.92 14.21
N ALA A 389 -4.08 17.90 13.31
CA ALA A 389 -5.17 18.84 13.08
C ALA A 389 -5.42 18.96 11.58
N GLY A 390 -6.67 18.94 11.18
CA GLY A 390 -7.08 19.07 9.79
C GLY A 390 -8.28 19.98 9.67
N LEU A 391 -8.31 20.74 8.58
CA LEU A 391 -9.34 21.71 8.25
C LEU A 391 -9.81 21.50 6.82
N SER A 392 -11.13 21.51 6.62
CA SER A 392 -11.75 21.49 5.29
C SER A 392 -12.77 22.62 5.21
N VAL A 393 -12.66 23.44 4.16
CA VAL A 393 -13.54 24.58 3.92
C VAL A 393 -14.14 24.45 2.53
N ARG A 394 -15.46 24.38 2.42
CA ARG A 394 -16.18 24.48 1.15
C ARG A 394 -16.25 25.95 0.76
N VAL A 395 -15.56 26.29 -0.31
CA VAL A 395 -15.61 27.60 -0.95
C VAL A 395 -16.76 27.59 -1.96
N HIS A 396 -16.99 28.66 -2.66
CA HIS A 396 -18.06 28.76 -3.66
C HIS A 396 -17.80 27.86 -4.90
N GLY A 397 -18.88 27.42 -5.59
CA GLY A 397 -18.80 26.82 -6.93
C GLY A 397 -18.19 25.42 -7.01
N GLY A 398 -18.37 24.57 -5.98
CA GLY A 398 -17.87 23.18 -6.00
C GLY A 398 -16.40 23.06 -5.61
N THR A 399 -15.78 24.12 -5.12
CA THR A 399 -14.39 24.13 -4.64
C THR A 399 -14.32 23.87 -3.14
N ARG A 400 -13.36 23.05 -2.72
CA ARG A 400 -13.03 22.79 -1.33
C ARG A 400 -11.53 23.01 -1.11
N ALA A 401 -11.19 23.77 -0.08
CA ALA A 401 -9.83 23.90 0.42
C ALA A 401 -9.61 22.96 1.61
N ILE A 402 -8.47 22.32 1.67
CA ILE A 402 -8.06 21.46 2.78
C ILE A 402 -6.67 21.89 3.28
N ALA A 403 -6.46 21.75 4.57
CA ALA A 403 -5.14 21.87 5.17
C ALA A 403 -5.03 20.88 6.34
N SER A 404 -3.86 20.31 6.55
CA SER A 404 -3.60 19.51 7.74
C SER A 404 -2.16 19.63 8.20
N ILE A 405 -1.97 19.39 9.51
CA ILE A 405 -0.66 19.24 10.16
C ILE A 405 -0.71 18.02 11.06
N GLY A 406 0.44 17.40 11.31
CA GLY A 406 0.54 16.31 12.27
C GLY A 406 1.96 15.78 12.42
N THR A 407 2.11 14.95 13.44
CA THR A 407 3.35 14.26 13.77
C THR A 407 3.17 12.76 13.64
N GLY A 408 4.26 12.06 13.40
CA GLY A 408 4.34 10.59 13.42
C GLY A 408 5.65 10.14 14.06
N PHE A 409 5.68 8.90 14.51
CA PHE A 409 6.88 8.26 14.99
C PHE A 409 6.95 6.81 14.54
N LYS A 410 8.16 6.26 14.50
CA LYS A 410 8.43 4.85 14.23
C LYS A 410 9.46 4.34 15.22
N GLU A 411 9.17 3.23 15.82
CA GLU A 411 10.08 2.54 16.71
C GLU A 411 11.14 1.76 15.93
N PRO A 412 12.38 1.64 16.47
CA PRO A 412 13.37 0.73 15.92
C PRO A 412 12.83 -0.71 15.88
N ASN A 413 13.18 -1.47 14.86
CA ASN A 413 12.82 -2.88 14.81
C ASN A 413 13.75 -3.74 15.69
N PHE A 414 13.36 -4.97 15.96
CA PHE A 414 14.15 -5.86 16.80
C PHE A 414 15.51 -6.22 16.21
N PHE A 415 15.60 -6.30 14.86
CA PHE A 415 16.87 -6.56 14.20
C PHE A 415 17.82 -5.37 14.33
N GLU A 416 17.33 -4.14 14.15
CA GLU A 416 18.12 -2.91 14.35
C GLU A 416 18.66 -2.79 15.78
N ASN A 417 17.87 -3.21 16.77
CA ASN A 417 18.28 -3.15 18.18
C ASN A 417 19.17 -4.33 18.62
N TYR A 418 18.92 -5.56 18.11
CA TYR A 418 19.45 -6.76 18.76
C TYR A 418 20.09 -7.77 17.81
N ALA A 419 20.31 -7.43 16.52
CA ALA A 419 21.00 -8.31 15.60
C ALA A 419 22.38 -8.72 16.12
N THR A 420 22.76 -9.97 15.85
CA THR A 420 24.05 -10.56 16.24
C THR A 420 24.74 -11.22 15.04
N GLY A 421 26.06 -11.35 15.10
CA GLY A 421 26.87 -11.95 14.05
C GLY A 421 27.52 -10.92 13.13
N PHE A 422 27.32 -11.00 11.83
CA PHE A 422 27.87 -10.07 10.85
C PHE A 422 27.27 -8.66 10.99
N VAL A 423 26.04 -8.57 11.42
CA VAL A 423 25.34 -7.32 11.73
C VAL A 423 25.21 -7.23 13.24
N ARG A 424 25.56 -6.06 13.80
CA ARG A 424 25.49 -5.77 15.22
C ARG A 424 24.44 -4.72 15.47
N GLY A 425 23.34 -5.12 16.09
CA GLY A 425 22.25 -4.23 16.49
C GLY A 425 22.69 -3.23 17.54
N ASN A 426 22.00 -2.10 17.62
CA ASN A 426 22.25 -1.05 18.58
C ASN A 426 21.09 -0.95 19.59
N PRO A 427 21.29 -1.37 20.85
CA PRO A 427 20.25 -1.30 21.85
C PRO A 427 19.88 0.14 22.26
N ASP A 428 20.69 1.14 21.93
CA ASP A 428 20.49 2.54 22.35
C ASP A 428 19.76 3.38 21.30
N LEU A 429 19.27 2.77 20.21
CA LEU A 429 18.48 3.47 19.19
C LEU A 429 17.23 4.11 19.79
N GLN A 430 16.93 5.30 19.30
CA GLN A 430 15.72 6.06 19.61
C GLN A 430 14.72 5.97 18.46
N PRO A 431 13.42 6.13 18.72
CA PRO A 431 12.43 6.22 17.67
C PRO A 431 12.69 7.37 16.70
N GLU A 432 12.30 7.15 15.46
CA GLU A 432 12.31 8.14 14.39
C GLU A 432 11.05 9.01 14.47
N HIS A 433 11.17 10.28 14.10
CA HIS A 433 10.09 11.25 14.20
C HIS A 433 9.81 11.95 12.88
N SER A 434 8.55 12.30 12.67
CA SER A 434 8.16 13.14 11.54
C SER A 434 7.26 14.30 11.97
N PHE A 435 7.37 15.39 11.21
CA PHE A 435 6.41 16.48 11.20
C PHE A 435 5.99 16.76 9.76
N THR A 436 4.69 16.79 9.52
CA THR A 436 4.13 16.99 8.18
C THR A 436 3.07 18.08 8.21
N TRP A 437 3.04 18.91 7.17
CA TRP A 437 1.90 19.74 6.85
C TRP A 437 1.56 19.63 5.37
N GLU A 438 0.28 19.78 5.05
CA GLU A 438 -0.23 19.79 3.69
C GLU A 438 -1.30 20.86 3.50
N ALA A 439 -1.42 21.37 2.30
CA ALA A 439 -2.50 22.25 1.87
C ALA A 439 -2.94 21.88 0.45
N GLY A 440 -4.24 21.86 0.20
CA GLY A 440 -4.77 21.44 -1.09
C GLY A 440 -6.09 22.09 -1.46
N LEU A 441 -6.38 22.01 -2.75
CA LEU A 441 -7.65 22.42 -3.33
C LEU A 441 -8.25 21.23 -4.07
N GLU A 442 -9.54 21.02 -3.91
CA GLU A 442 -10.33 20.10 -4.70
C GLU A 442 -11.44 20.89 -5.37
N HIS A 443 -11.60 20.67 -6.66
CA HIS A 443 -12.65 21.32 -7.44
C HIS A 443 -13.46 20.28 -8.22
N HIS A 444 -14.74 20.23 -7.94
CA HIS A 444 -15.72 19.50 -8.74
C HIS A 444 -16.30 20.48 -9.76
N ILE A 445 -16.10 20.19 -11.05
CA ILE A 445 -16.58 21.07 -12.14
C ILE A 445 -18.10 20.94 -12.22
N PRO A 446 -18.85 22.02 -11.96
CA PRO A 446 -20.32 22.00 -11.92
C PRO A 446 -20.91 21.49 -13.25
N GLY A 447 -21.94 20.65 -13.17
CA GLY A 447 -22.61 20.09 -14.34
C GLY A 447 -21.81 18.97 -15.06
N THR A 448 -20.69 18.55 -14.51
CA THR A 448 -19.88 17.44 -15.05
C THR A 448 -19.56 16.41 -13.97
N ALA A 449 -19.09 15.24 -14.36
CA ALA A 449 -18.53 14.24 -13.46
C ALA A 449 -16.99 14.32 -13.45
N VAL A 450 -16.44 15.54 -13.35
CA VAL A 450 -15.00 15.81 -13.33
C VAL A 450 -14.61 16.42 -12.00
N THR A 451 -13.64 15.76 -11.33
CA THR A 451 -13.03 16.28 -10.10
C THR A 451 -11.53 16.42 -10.31
N VAL A 452 -10.97 17.54 -9.88
CA VAL A 452 -9.53 17.80 -9.88
C VAL A 452 -9.09 18.15 -8.47
N ARG A 453 -8.00 17.55 -8.01
CA ARG A 453 -7.38 17.84 -6.72
C ARG A 453 -5.92 18.19 -6.92
N ALA A 454 -5.46 19.23 -6.23
CA ALA A 454 -4.04 19.58 -6.12
C ALA A 454 -3.68 19.70 -4.63
N THR A 455 -2.60 19.07 -4.21
CA THR A 455 -2.13 19.06 -2.81
C THR A 455 -0.63 19.30 -2.78
N TYR A 456 -0.20 20.33 -2.09
CA TYR A 456 1.19 20.54 -1.72
C TYR A 456 1.43 19.95 -0.33
N PHE A 457 2.56 19.27 -0.13
CA PHE A 457 2.95 18.72 1.17
C PHE A 457 4.42 19.03 1.47
N ASN A 458 4.74 19.09 2.77
CA ASN A 458 6.10 19.19 3.27
C ASN A 458 6.23 18.28 4.50
N GLN A 459 7.26 17.45 4.51
CA GLN A 459 7.57 16.50 5.57
C GLN A 459 9.01 16.69 6.02
N ARG A 460 9.23 16.63 7.32
CA ARG A 460 10.54 16.64 7.94
C ARG A 460 10.69 15.39 8.79
N PHE A 461 11.78 14.68 8.57
CA PHE A 461 12.14 13.47 9.31
C PHE A 461 13.37 13.76 10.17
N ARG A 462 13.39 13.20 11.38
CA ARG A 462 14.48 13.33 12.36
C ARG A 462 14.79 11.99 12.98
N ASP A 463 16.04 11.84 13.42
CA ASP A 463 16.52 10.65 14.12
C ASP A 463 16.36 9.37 13.31
N LEU A 464 16.46 9.50 11.97
CA LEU A 464 16.41 8.38 11.04
C LEU A 464 17.43 7.31 11.41
N ILE A 465 17.09 6.04 11.27
CA ILE A 465 18.00 4.93 11.53
C ILE A 465 18.77 4.61 10.25
N ASP A 466 20.10 4.72 10.32
CA ASP A 466 21.02 4.43 9.22
C ASP A 466 21.87 3.21 9.50
N TYR A 467 22.22 2.47 8.46
CA TYR A 467 23.08 1.31 8.51
C TYR A 467 24.50 1.64 8.05
N ASN A 468 25.48 1.39 8.91
CA ASN A 468 26.90 1.48 8.59
C ASN A 468 27.52 0.08 8.56
N GLY A 469 27.87 -0.39 7.38
CA GLY A 469 28.44 -1.72 7.15
C GLY A 469 29.91 -1.88 7.51
N SER A 470 30.56 -0.88 8.13
CA SER A 470 31.97 -0.95 8.51
C SER A 470 32.20 -1.93 9.67
N ASP A 471 33.21 -2.79 9.55
CA ASP A 471 33.59 -3.70 10.63
C ASP A 471 34.22 -2.99 11.85
N SER A 472 34.64 -1.73 11.68
CA SER A 472 35.28 -0.94 12.72
C SER A 472 34.32 -0.28 13.72
N VAL A 473 32.99 -0.28 13.43
CA VAL A 473 31.97 0.32 14.31
C VAL A 473 31.54 -0.66 15.40
N THR A 474 31.15 -0.16 16.57
CA THR A 474 30.60 -0.98 17.65
C THR A 474 29.22 -1.54 17.29
N TYR A 475 28.37 -0.69 16.69
CA TYR A 475 27.03 -1.01 16.21
C TYR A 475 26.88 -0.61 14.76
N ASN A 476 26.16 -1.40 13.97
CA ASN A 476 25.92 -1.10 12.56
C ASN A 476 24.72 -0.15 12.35
N TYR A 477 23.83 -0.01 13.34
CA TYR A 477 22.68 0.88 13.26
C TYR A 477 22.84 2.09 14.17
N LEU A 478 22.56 3.28 13.64
CA LEU A 478 22.74 4.56 14.33
C LEU A 478 21.62 5.52 13.91
N ASN A 479 21.11 6.32 14.87
CA ASN A 479 20.21 7.41 14.53
C ASN A 479 20.94 8.52 13.77
N VAL A 480 20.40 8.85 12.62
CA VAL A 480 20.88 9.91 11.73
C VAL A 480 20.01 11.16 11.91
N PRO A 481 20.56 12.36 11.75
CA PRO A 481 19.83 13.57 12.10
C PRO A 481 18.59 13.88 11.29
N GLY A 482 18.54 13.65 9.96
CA GLY A 482 17.30 13.84 9.26
C GLY A 482 17.32 14.11 7.77
N ALA A 483 16.10 14.12 7.21
CA ALA A 483 15.82 14.45 5.82
C ALA A 483 14.52 15.26 5.69
N ASP A 484 14.40 16.02 4.62
CA ASP A 484 13.18 16.73 4.22
C ASP A 484 12.64 16.13 2.91
N ALA A 485 11.31 16.11 2.78
CA ALA A 485 10.61 15.77 1.55
C ALA A 485 9.47 16.77 1.32
N ARG A 486 9.37 17.32 0.11
CA ARG A 486 8.30 18.23 -0.29
C ARG A 486 7.83 17.92 -1.69
N GLY A 487 6.55 18.17 -1.98
CA GLY A 487 6.05 17.85 -3.30
C GLY A 487 4.68 18.42 -3.59
N LEU A 488 4.29 18.25 -4.84
CA LEU A 488 2.97 18.60 -5.36
C LEU A 488 2.32 17.36 -5.97
N GLU A 489 1.14 17.00 -5.50
CA GLU A 489 0.29 15.97 -6.07
C GLU A 489 -0.87 16.62 -6.83
N ILE A 490 -1.12 16.19 -8.07
CA ILE A 490 -2.29 16.56 -8.84
C ILE A 490 -3.00 15.26 -9.22
N ALA A 491 -4.29 15.17 -8.96
CA ALA A 491 -5.11 14.02 -9.33
C ALA A 491 -6.40 14.50 -9.99
N SER A 492 -6.85 13.78 -11.00
CA SER A 492 -8.13 14.04 -11.64
C SER A 492 -8.88 12.75 -11.91
N GLU A 493 -10.20 12.83 -11.83
CA GLU A 493 -11.13 11.77 -12.15
C GLU A 493 -12.25 12.33 -13.01
N ALA A 494 -12.59 11.65 -14.09
CA ALA A 494 -13.65 12.06 -15.01
C ALA A 494 -14.45 10.84 -15.48
N ALA A 495 -15.79 10.96 -15.46
CA ALA A 495 -16.70 10.02 -16.08
C ALA A 495 -17.43 10.71 -17.23
N LEU A 496 -17.28 10.19 -18.45
CA LEU A 496 -17.79 10.79 -19.67
C LEU A 496 -18.83 9.86 -20.33
N GLY A 497 -20.06 10.35 -20.49
CA GLY A 497 -21.12 9.63 -21.19
C GLY A 497 -21.46 8.24 -20.63
N GLY A 498 -21.10 7.96 -19.37
CA GLY A 498 -21.36 6.68 -18.70
C GLY A 498 -20.53 5.48 -19.19
N ALA A 499 -19.81 5.62 -20.31
CA ALA A 499 -18.99 4.55 -20.88
C ALA A 499 -17.49 4.75 -20.66
N VAL A 500 -17.01 5.97 -20.56
CA VAL A 500 -15.60 6.31 -20.43
C VAL A 500 -15.30 6.80 -19.01
N HIS A 501 -14.30 6.22 -18.38
CA HIS A 501 -13.76 6.67 -17.11
C HIS A 501 -12.27 6.96 -17.25
N ILE A 502 -11.85 8.14 -16.82
CA ILE A 502 -10.46 8.60 -16.89
C ILE A 502 -9.98 8.91 -15.48
N THR A 503 -8.84 8.37 -15.12
CA THR A 503 -8.12 8.79 -13.92
C THR A 503 -6.71 9.21 -14.31
N ALA A 504 -6.26 10.35 -13.80
CA ALA A 504 -4.90 10.82 -14.00
C ALA A 504 -4.32 11.30 -12.67
N ALA A 505 -3.04 11.05 -12.47
CA ALA A 505 -2.29 11.55 -11.34
C ALA A 505 -0.90 11.99 -11.78
N TYR A 506 -0.39 13.02 -11.13
CA TYR A 506 0.97 13.50 -11.28
C TYR A 506 1.53 13.85 -9.92
N THR A 507 2.80 13.53 -9.69
CA THR A 507 3.53 13.88 -8.47
C THR A 507 4.87 14.50 -8.86
N PHE A 508 5.14 15.67 -8.33
CA PHE A 508 6.49 16.23 -8.19
C PHE A 508 6.97 15.98 -6.76
N LEU A 509 8.19 15.47 -6.60
CA LEU A 509 8.79 15.16 -5.29
C LEU A 509 10.24 15.64 -5.27
N ASP A 510 10.58 16.46 -4.28
CA ASP A 510 11.94 16.88 -3.96
C ASP A 510 12.30 16.39 -2.56
N THR A 511 13.39 15.61 -2.45
CA THR A 511 13.88 15.07 -1.18
C THR A 511 15.31 15.49 -0.95
N ARG A 512 15.67 15.74 0.31
CA ARG A 512 17.03 16.15 0.66
C ARG A 512 17.42 15.65 2.04
N VAL A 513 18.56 15.02 2.15
CA VAL A 513 19.23 14.74 3.42
C VAL A 513 19.75 16.07 3.98
N THR A 514 19.21 16.49 5.12
CA THR A 514 19.54 17.79 5.74
C THR A 514 20.77 17.69 6.65
N ARG A 515 20.99 16.51 7.22
CA ARG A 515 22.14 16.17 8.04
C ARG A 515 22.43 14.68 7.88
N GLY A 516 23.65 14.37 7.44
CA GLY A 516 24.05 13.01 7.07
C GLY A 516 24.33 12.10 8.26
N GLY A 517 24.48 10.82 7.95
CA GLY A 517 24.76 9.74 8.87
C GLY A 517 26.23 9.56 9.22
N ALA A 518 26.49 8.48 9.94
CA ALA A 518 27.83 8.06 10.30
C ALA A 518 28.57 7.43 9.11
N ASP A 519 27.85 6.81 8.15
CA ASP A 519 28.43 6.37 6.89
C ASP A 519 28.61 7.57 5.95
N THR A 520 29.84 7.81 5.53
CA THR A 520 30.22 8.86 4.56
C THR A 520 30.73 8.28 3.24
N GLY A 521 30.67 6.96 3.07
CA GLY A 521 31.05 6.26 1.85
C GLY A 521 30.17 6.66 0.66
N SER A 522 30.64 6.36 -0.55
CA SER A 522 29.92 6.69 -1.80
C SER A 522 28.57 5.98 -1.93
N THR A 523 28.37 4.88 -1.22
CA THR A 523 27.14 4.08 -1.17
C THR A 523 26.24 4.42 0.00
N ALA A 524 26.66 5.31 0.91
CA ALA A 524 25.87 5.70 2.07
C ALA A 524 24.46 6.17 1.68
N LEU A 525 23.46 5.71 2.39
CA LEU A 525 22.05 6.05 2.11
C LEU A 525 21.80 7.55 2.35
N PHE A 526 22.34 8.08 3.46
CA PHE A 526 22.11 9.46 3.91
C PHE A 526 23.36 10.33 3.81
N LEU A 527 23.64 10.86 2.64
CA LEU A 527 24.71 11.88 2.43
C LEU A 527 24.11 13.28 2.46
N THR A 528 24.66 14.16 3.29
CA THR A 528 24.19 15.55 3.44
C THR A 528 24.08 16.27 2.08
N GLY A 529 22.92 16.88 1.85
CA GLY A 529 22.62 17.62 0.62
C GLY A 529 22.19 16.76 -0.57
N GLN A 530 22.33 15.44 -0.49
CA GLN A 530 21.88 14.51 -1.53
C GLN A 530 20.39 14.18 -1.41
N PRO A 531 19.72 13.84 -2.52
CA PRO A 531 18.35 13.32 -2.49
C PRO A 531 18.32 11.91 -1.88
N LEU A 532 17.17 11.54 -1.31
CA LEU A 532 16.91 10.17 -0.87
C LEU A 532 16.86 9.21 -2.08
N LEU A 533 17.37 7.99 -1.90
CA LEU A 533 17.47 7.00 -2.98
C LEU A 533 16.07 6.48 -3.39
N ARG A 534 15.93 6.11 -4.68
CA ARG A 534 14.74 5.45 -5.24
C ARG A 534 13.46 6.28 -5.21
N ARG A 535 13.55 7.59 -5.02
CA ARG A 535 12.42 8.55 -5.07
C ARG A 535 12.49 9.29 -6.40
N PRO A 536 11.55 9.04 -7.35
CA PRO A 536 11.52 9.77 -8.62
C PRO A 536 11.12 11.23 -8.39
N TRP A 537 11.81 12.18 -9.06
CA TRP A 537 11.41 13.59 -9.00
C TRP A 537 10.05 13.84 -9.63
N HIS A 538 9.67 13.04 -10.61
CA HIS A 538 8.39 13.13 -11.31
C HIS A 538 7.82 11.74 -11.49
N SER A 539 6.53 11.59 -11.23
CA SER A 539 5.77 10.40 -11.60
C SER A 539 4.40 10.80 -12.12
N ALA A 540 3.86 10.04 -13.05
CA ALA A 540 2.53 10.27 -13.58
C ALA A 540 1.84 8.95 -13.93
N THR A 541 0.53 8.93 -13.78
CA THR A 541 -0.33 7.83 -14.22
C THR A 541 -1.51 8.36 -14.99
N LEU A 542 -1.91 7.65 -16.03
CA LEU A 542 -3.12 7.92 -16.80
C LEU A 542 -3.80 6.57 -17.08
N ALA A 543 -5.01 6.39 -16.60
CA ALA A 543 -5.83 5.24 -16.95
C ALA A 543 -7.09 5.69 -17.68
N LEU A 544 -7.33 5.08 -18.85
CA LEU A 544 -8.52 5.25 -19.66
C LEU A 544 -9.27 3.93 -19.69
N SER A 545 -10.43 3.87 -19.04
CA SER A 545 -11.30 2.72 -19.03
C SER A 545 -12.52 2.96 -19.91
N TYR A 546 -12.81 2.00 -20.80
CA TYR A 546 -13.98 2.01 -21.65
C TYR A 546 -14.88 0.82 -21.34
N ARG A 547 -16.15 1.09 -21.03
CA ARG A 547 -17.17 0.08 -20.78
C ARG A 547 -17.81 -0.36 -22.11
N LEU A 548 -17.70 -1.65 -22.42
CA LEU A 548 -18.30 -2.28 -23.60
C LEU A 548 -19.78 -2.64 -23.30
N GLY A 549 -20.59 -1.64 -23.02
CA GLY A 549 -21.98 -1.82 -22.59
C GLY A 549 -22.07 -2.67 -21.32
N ARG A 550 -22.87 -3.75 -21.36
CA ARG A 550 -23.01 -4.73 -20.27
C ARG A 550 -22.06 -5.93 -20.41
N ARG A 551 -21.27 -5.99 -21.48
CA ARG A 551 -20.49 -7.18 -21.85
C ARG A 551 -19.05 -7.16 -21.39
N GLY A 552 -18.56 -6.05 -20.88
CA GLY A 552 -17.16 -6.02 -20.42
C GLY A 552 -16.58 -4.62 -20.35
N SER A 553 -15.27 -4.57 -20.21
CA SER A 553 -14.50 -3.34 -20.15
C SER A 553 -13.10 -3.54 -20.72
N MET A 554 -12.50 -2.44 -21.14
CA MET A 554 -11.10 -2.38 -21.56
C MET A 554 -10.45 -1.16 -20.89
N THR A 555 -9.24 -1.32 -20.39
CA THR A 555 -8.48 -0.24 -19.75
C THR A 555 -7.08 -0.18 -20.33
N VAL A 556 -6.65 1.03 -20.69
CA VAL A 556 -5.25 1.34 -21.02
C VAL A 556 -4.70 2.17 -19.86
N THR A 557 -3.59 1.74 -19.28
CA THR A 557 -2.91 2.44 -18.20
C THR A 557 -1.49 2.80 -18.62
N ALA A 558 -1.15 4.08 -18.61
CA ALA A 558 0.21 4.59 -18.82
C ALA A 558 0.80 5.00 -17.48
N LEU A 559 2.00 4.50 -17.17
CA LEU A 559 2.76 4.75 -15.96
C LEU A 559 4.10 5.39 -16.35
N TYR A 560 4.32 6.63 -15.98
CA TYR A 560 5.60 7.33 -16.15
C TYR A 560 6.32 7.43 -14.81
N THR A 561 7.56 6.97 -14.76
CA THR A 561 8.48 7.14 -13.63
C THR A 561 9.68 7.94 -14.11
N GLY A 562 9.92 9.08 -13.49
CA GLY A 562 11.02 9.98 -13.79
C GLY A 562 12.37 9.44 -13.36
N ARG A 563 13.42 10.23 -13.64
CA ARG A 563 14.76 9.95 -13.14
C ARG A 563 14.75 9.89 -11.61
N ARG A 564 15.57 9.03 -11.04
CA ARG A 564 15.66 8.80 -9.60
C ARG A 564 17.06 8.36 -9.20
N PRO A 565 17.57 8.87 -8.07
CA PRO A 565 18.88 8.45 -7.55
C PRO A 565 18.81 7.00 -7.04
N ASP A 566 19.88 6.26 -7.22
CA ASP A 566 20.11 4.92 -6.69
C ASP A 566 21.60 4.70 -6.39
N VAL A 567 21.96 3.50 -5.98
CA VAL A 567 23.34 3.05 -5.78
C VAL A 567 23.59 1.82 -6.65
N ASP A 568 24.68 1.86 -7.40
CA ASP A 568 25.22 0.68 -8.06
C ASP A 568 26.18 -0.05 -7.10
N TYR A 569 25.71 -1.14 -6.53
CA TYR A 569 26.51 -1.94 -5.58
C TYR A 569 27.61 -2.78 -6.24
N ARG A 570 27.63 -2.89 -7.59
CA ARG A 570 28.77 -3.48 -8.32
C ARG A 570 29.97 -2.57 -8.37
N THR A 571 29.70 -1.30 -8.59
CA THR A 571 30.75 -0.27 -8.74
C THR A 571 30.96 0.54 -7.46
N LEU A 572 30.12 0.33 -6.44
CA LEU A 572 30.08 1.07 -5.18
C LEU A 572 29.94 2.59 -5.40
N ARG A 573 29.08 3.01 -6.32
CA ARG A 573 28.86 4.42 -6.69
C ARG A 573 27.37 4.76 -6.72
N ARG A 574 27.09 6.02 -6.41
CA ARG A 574 25.76 6.57 -6.68
C ARG A 574 25.51 6.64 -8.18
N ASP A 575 24.32 6.28 -8.57
CA ASP A 575 23.83 6.27 -9.94
C ASP A 575 22.50 7.04 -10.04
N THR A 576 22.06 7.29 -11.24
CA THR A 576 20.74 7.88 -11.51
C THR A 576 20.04 7.04 -12.56
N LEU A 577 19.08 6.27 -12.12
CA LEU A 577 18.26 5.47 -13.03
C LEU A 577 17.48 6.38 -14.01
N PRO A 578 17.47 6.05 -15.31
CA PRO A 578 16.73 6.81 -16.31
C PRO A 578 15.22 6.75 -16.08
N SER A 579 14.50 7.72 -16.63
CA SER A 579 13.06 7.69 -16.71
C SER A 579 12.56 6.59 -17.64
N TYR A 580 11.38 6.06 -17.38
CA TYR A 580 10.69 5.12 -18.27
C TYR A 580 9.19 5.38 -18.30
N THR A 581 8.55 4.89 -19.36
CA THR A 581 7.10 4.81 -19.49
C THR A 581 6.71 3.37 -19.76
N ARG A 582 5.80 2.84 -18.94
CA ARG A 582 5.16 1.55 -19.15
C ARG A 582 3.71 1.78 -19.52
N VAL A 583 3.24 1.09 -20.55
CA VAL A 583 1.82 1.09 -20.95
C VAL A 583 1.28 -0.33 -20.83
N ASP A 584 0.18 -0.45 -20.13
CA ASP A 584 -0.51 -1.71 -19.91
C ASP A 584 -1.88 -1.66 -20.58
N LEU A 585 -2.33 -2.79 -21.15
CA LEU A 585 -3.66 -2.99 -21.69
C LEU A 585 -4.31 -4.15 -20.94
N ALA A 586 -5.48 -3.93 -20.36
CA ALA A 586 -6.26 -4.95 -19.71
C ALA A 586 -7.71 -4.94 -20.23
N GLY A 587 -8.36 -6.09 -20.19
CA GLY A 587 -9.75 -6.19 -20.56
C GLY A 587 -10.44 -7.43 -20.03
N GLN A 588 -11.75 -7.31 -19.89
CA GLN A 588 -12.64 -8.38 -19.51
C GLN A 588 -13.82 -8.40 -20.46
N LEU A 589 -14.21 -9.59 -20.91
CA LEU A 589 -15.38 -9.80 -21.77
C LEU A 589 -16.26 -10.89 -21.17
N ASP A 590 -17.49 -10.54 -20.82
CA ASP A 590 -18.52 -11.48 -20.38
C ASP A 590 -19.15 -12.17 -21.60
N LEU A 591 -18.81 -13.42 -21.81
CA LEU A 591 -19.36 -14.25 -22.88
C LEU A 591 -20.78 -14.71 -22.54
N ARG A 592 -21.04 -14.96 -21.25
CA ARG A 592 -22.35 -15.33 -20.72
C ARG A 592 -22.52 -14.77 -19.31
N GLN A 593 -23.64 -14.11 -19.04
CA GLN A 593 -24.01 -13.70 -17.68
C GLN A 593 -24.51 -14.92 -16.88
N PRO A 594 -24.27 -14.96 -15.53
CA PRO A 594 -24.83 -16.02 -14.70
C PRO A 594 -26.36 -15.99 -14.76
N GLN A 595 -26.96 -17.18 -14.80
CA GLN A 595 -28.41 -17.38 -14.77
C GLN A 595 -28.74 -18.54 -13.82
N ALA A 596 -30.03 -18.67 -13.43
CA ALA A 596 -30.46 -19.79 -12.62
C ALA A 596 -30.13 -21.13 -13.33
N GLY A 597 -29.32 -21.96 -12.67
CA GLY A 597 -28.89 -23.27 -13.20
C GLY A 597 -27.75 -23.24 -14.23
N ALA A 598 -27.22 -22.06 -14.62
CA ALA A 598 -26.10 -21.97 -15.57
C ALA A 598 -25.05 -20.93 -15.11
N PRO A 599 -23.77 -21.31 -15.02
CA PRO A 599 -22.72 -20.37 -14.64
C PRO A 599 -22.52 -19.30 -15.73
N GLY A 600 -22.18 -18.09 -15.29
CA GLY A 600 -21.60 -17.05 -16.16
C GLY A 600 -20.22 -17.46 -16.63
N LEU A 601 -19.79 -16.93 -17.75
CA LEU A 601 -18.45 -17.13 -18.31
C LEU A 601 -17.88 -15.79 -18.74
N ALA A 602 -16.68 -15.46 -18.26
CA ALA A 602 -15.92 -14.30 -18.71
C ALA A 602 -14.51 -14.71 -19.14
N VAL A 603 -13.95 -13.92 -20.04
CA VAL A 603 -12.54 -13.99 -20.42
C VAL A 603 -11.86 -12.72 -19.95
N VAL A 604 -10.69 -12.85 -19.34
CA VAL A 604 -9.86 -11.75 -18.88
C VAL A 604 -8.51 -11.81 -19.55
N GLY A 605 -7.99 -10.65 -19.97
CA GLY A 605 -6.67 -10.57 -20.59
C GLY A 605 -5.92 -9.33 -20.14
N LYS A 606 -4.61 -9.44 -20.04
CA LYS A 606 -3.72 -8.33 -19.72
C LYS A 606 -2.44 -8.43 -20.52
N VAL A 607 -2.01 -7.31 -21.09
CA VAL A 607 -0.66 -7.13 -21.62
C VAL A 607 0.01 -6.06 -20.76
N GLU A 608 0.94 -6.46 -19.94
CA GLU A 608 1.81 -5.54 -19.18
C GLU A 608 2.99 -5.14 -20.06
N ASN A 609 3.39 -3.87 -20.00
CA ASN A 609 4.50 -3.32 -20.79
C ASN A 609 4.31 -3.56 -22.31
N LEU A 610 3.20 -3.10 -22.85
CA LEU A 610 2.75 -3.31 -24.23
C LEU A 610 3.84 -3.01 -25.28
N PHE A 611 4.64 -1.98 -25.06
CA PHE A 611 5.69 -1.53 -25.96
C PHE A 611 7.06 -2.16 -25.68
N ASP A 612 7.13 -3.12 -24.75
CA ASP A 612 8.35 -3.85 -24.40
C ASP A 612 9.52 -2.96 -23.96
N ALA A 613 9.22 -1.86 -23.27
CA ALA A 613 10.23 -0.92 -22.77
C ALA A 613 11.17 -1.62 -21.77
N PRO A 614 12.50 -1.52 -21.96
CA PRO A 614 13.45 -1.97 -20.94
C PRO A 614 13.53 -0.95 -19.81
N TYR A 615 13.41 -1.41 -18.57
CA TYR A 615 13.57 -0.55 -17.41
C TYR A 615 14.05 -1.34 -16.19
N GLN A 616 14.53 -0.62 -15.19
CA GLN A 616 14.92 -1.12 -13.87
C GLN A 616 14.34 -0.17 -12.82
N GLU A 617 13.94 -0.70 -11.68
CA GLU A 617 13.47 0.10 -10.54
C GLU A 617 14.53 0.18 -9.44
N VAL A 618 15.43 -0.79 -9.43
CA VAL A 618 16.68 -0.85 -8.68
C VAL A 618 17.81 -1.11 -9.66
N THR A 619 18.93 -0.45 -9.50
CA THR A 619 20.11 -0.59 -10.36
C THR A 619 20.55 -2.05 -10.42
N ASN A 620 20.78 -2.57 -11.63
CA ASN A 620 21.14 -3.97 -11.94
C ASN A 620 20.02 -5.01 -11.76
N PHE A 621 18.79 -4.61 -11.42
CA PHE A 621 17.65 -5.52 -11.33
C PHE A 621 16.67 -5.26 -12.48
N PRO A 622 16.77 -5.98 -13.63
CA PRO A 622 15.89 -5.77 -14.76
C PRO A 622 14.44 -6.11 -14.41
N ALA A 623 13.53 -5.24 -14.79
CA ALA A 623 12.11 -5.49 -14.66
C ALA A 623 11.60 -6.44 -15.74
N ARG A 624 10.40 -6.98 -15.54
CA ARG A 624 9.72 -7.81 -16.54
C ARG A 624 9.52 -7.02 -17.82
N ARG A 625 9.82 -7.68 -18.94
CA ARG A 625 9.54 -7.18 -20.30
C ARG A 625 8.05 -7.34 -20.59
N ARG A 626 7.64 -7.22 -21.87
CA ARG A 626 6.25 -7.47 -22.26
C ARG A 626 5.77 -8.79 -21.69
N ASN A 627 4.67 -8.73 -20.92
CA ASN A 627 4.09 -9.87 -20.23
C ASN A 627 2.62 -10.00 -20.62
N LEU A 628 2.26 -11.16 -21.15
CA LEU A 628 0.89 -11.49 -21.54
C LEU A 628 0.29 -12.42 -20.49
N PHE A 629 -0.94 -12.16 -20.09
CA PHE A 629 -1.77 -13.05 -19.28
C PHE A 629 -3.15 -13.19 -19.92
N LEU A 630 -3.65 -14.42 -20.02
CA LEU A 630 -4.99 -14.74 -20.49
C LEU A 630 -5.65 -15.71 -19.50
N GLY A 631 -6.91 -15.47 -19.16
CA GLY A 631 -7.65 -16.29 -18.21
C GLY A 631 -9.14 -16.35 -18.50
N GLY A 632 -9.79 -17.28 -17.82
CA GLY A 632 -11.24 -17.45 -17.80
C GLY A 632 -11.78 -17.36 -16.38
N GLU A 633 -13.03 -16.95 -16.24
CA GLU A 633 -13.75 -16.91 -14.96
C GLU A 633 -15.14 -17.53 -15.12
N LEU A 634 -15.44 -18.51 -14.30
CA LEU A 634 -16.78 -19.09 -14.13
C LEU A 634 -17.44 -18.45 -12.92
N ARG A 635 -18.64 -17.92 -13.07
CA ARG A 635 -19.40 -17.24 -12.04
C ARG A 635 -20.71 -17.98 -11.76
N PHE A 636 -20.96 -18.26 -10.50
CA PHE A 636 -22.15 -18.96 -10.01
C PHE A 636 -22.95 -18.02 -9.10
N GLY A 637 -24.27 -18.19 -9.08
CA GLY A 637 -25.20 -17.33 -8.37
C GLY A 637 -25.89 -16.33 -9.28
N THR A 638 -26.94 -15.67 -8.79
CA THR A 638 -27.61 -14.58 -9.52
C THR A 638 -26.79 -13.28 -9.38
N PRO A 639 -26.76 -12.44 -10.44
CA PRO A 639 -26.03 -11.17 -10.42
C PRO A 639 -26.45 -10.20 -9.32
#